data_ee4db71fe67c04216936be342b536660
#
_entry.id   ee4db71fe67c04216936be342b536660
#
_cell.length_a   1.000
_cell.length_b   1.000
_cell.length_c   1.000
_cell.angle_alpha   90.00
_cell.angle_beta   90.00
_cell.angle_gamma   90.00
#
_symmetry.space_group_name_H-M   'P 1'
#
loop_
_entity.id
_entity.type
_entity.pdbx_description
1 polymer ?
#
loop_
_entity_poly.entity_id
_entity_poly.type
_entity_poly.pdbx_seq_one_letter_code
_entity_poly.pdbx_strand_id
1 'polypeptide(L)'
;MSPVSRLSGWALALLSLSPFLIASSHPEVIQHLSIYEKRDAYSAWPAIGRAANGDILVLFTRTEEHMSPNGEILMVRSKDNGESWSAPTILFDTIVDDRESGLTVLRDGRLLTHLRSVKFPVSTYTTMSDTSYPPELRERWADYVSQEEYQNADDLHRAWQTVSSDNGYTWSKPAPGADSIHGGIQLADGSLLVASYREHGGKIGVYAADNPETEWSQVATIACPDEVADKIRFGEPHILQLPSGRITMMIRATAKPYDDQSLLCHLWGSYSDDNGRTWAPAYETPLWGFPPHLTLLSDGRALCSYGHRRPPYGQRACISEDGVNWSLENEFILRDDAPNKDLGYPVSIELSPGRILSVYYQPNVPKGSNPETRPPHPNRKKPSILGTIWHLPGAEASVAKTLDIGSRRELFVDGYLIDRLDNVQQAVQEPRREDVALRFDNPWEGKFSAYPTVIHDGDLYRMYYRGLPDSTKGTRAYTCYAESDDGIVWSKPNLGLYEINGTRDNNVVLMEENLWSHNFSPFLDTRPGVPPEQRFKAIASENKHGLVSFVSSDGIHWEQMSDGYFFTDGLFDSHNVAFWSESENRYICYFRTWTGEGYSGFRTIARTTSEDFINWGPRVEMEYGNTPQEHLYTNGTHPYFRAPHIYIALAKRFFPSKAALSQEVSRALVDNPDYAKASSDSIFMTTRGGNQYDRRFMEAFIRPGPTVQDWVARDNTPALGVVRGNDRELYLYRISYYGQDASHLTRYSLRTDGFAALSADYEGGEVLTKAFTFKGDELTLNYESSAAGEVRVEIQDERGNPLPGYELDQCLPIFGDEIERVVRWADGTDVSELADKPIRLRIFLRDADLFAIRFLD
;
A
#
# COMPACT_ATOMS: atom_id res chain seq x y z
N MET A 1 82.69 -32.30 31.43
CA MET A 1 82.66 -31.61 30.12
C MET A 1 81.27 -31.55 29.62
N SER A 2 80.56 -30.49 29.87
CA SER A 2 79.20 -30.26 29.50
C SER A 2 79.10 -29.67 28.11
N PRO A 3 77.93 -29.76 27.47
CA PRO A 3 77.42 -28.67 26.75
C PRO A 3 76.02 -28.21 27.16
N VAL A 4 75.88 -26.95 27.09
CA VAL A 4 74.77 -26.06 27.37
C VAL A 4 73.59 -26.34 26.46
N SER A 5 72.39 -26.52 27.04
CA SER A 5 71.11 -26.56 26.34
C SER A 5 70.50 -25.19 26.33
N ARG A 6 70.13 -24.68 25.13
CA ARG A 6 69.29 -23.47 24.92
C ARG A 6 67.81 -23.82 25.07
N LEU A 7 67.14 -23.17 25.98
CA LEU A 7 65.68 -23.12 26.10
C LEU A 7 65.11 -22.09 25.12
N SER A 8 64.32 -22.55 24.16
CA SER A 8 63.48 -21.69 23.32
C SER A 8 62.08 -21.53 23.98
N GLY A 9 61.77 -20.28 24.36
CA GLY A 9 60.47 -19.92 24.91
C GLY A 9 59.40 -19.98 23.83
N TRP A 10 58.30 -20.68 24.10
CA TRP A 10 57.03 -20.60 23.36
C TRP A 10 56.17 -19.60 24.07
N ALA A 11 55.85 -18.49 23.41
CA ALA A 11 54.81 -17.56 23.81
C ALA A 11 53.45 -18.18 23.45
N LEU A 12 52.65 -18.50 24.43
CA LEU A 12 51.22 -18.83 24.26
C LEU A 12 50.47 -17.53 23.94
N ALA A 13 50.00 -17.38 22.71
CA ALA A 13 48.96 -16.41 22.36
C ALA A 13 47.63 -16.93 22.86
N LEU A 14 47.04 -16.28 23.87
CA LEU A 14 45.68 -16.45 24.29
C LEU A 14 44.79 -15.76 23.24
N LEU A 15 44.21 -16.56 22.33
CA LEU A 15 43.08 -16.13 21.51
C LEU A 15 41.85 -16.04 22.43
N SER A 16 41.41 -14.82 22.68
CA SER A 16 40.12 -14.56 23.27
C SER A 16 39.03 -14.89 22.22
N LEU A 17 38.47 -16.06 22.38
CA LEU A 17 37.21 -16.44 21.72
C LEU A 17 36.09 -15.55 22.30
N SER A 18 35.72 -14.49 21.61
CA SER A 18 34.41 -13.86 21.82
C SER A 18 33.33 -14.92 21.53
N PRO A 19 32.33 -15.08 22.39
CA PRO A 19 31.22 -15.95 22.07
C PRO A 19 30.46 -15.34 20.92
N PHE A 20 30.58 -15.89 19.72
CA PHE A 20 29.58 -15.72 18.69
C PHE A 20 28.26 -16.21 19.28
N LEU A 21 27.34 -15.30 19.63
CA LEU A 21 25.95 -15.64 19.83
C LEU A 21 25.46 -16.14 18.47
N ILE A 22 25.35 -17.46 18.33
CA ILE A 22 24.60 -18.07 17.23
C ILE A 22 23.17 -17.62 17.46
N ALA A 23 22.64 -16.77 16.60
CA ALA A 23 21.22 -16.42 16.61
C ALA A 23 20.43 -17.72 16.57
N SER A 24 19.47 -17.87 17.49
CA SER A 24 18.61 -19.05 17.57
C SER A 24 17.88 -19.20 16.23
N SER A 25 18.00 -20.35 15.59
CA SER A 25 17.29 -20.66 14.35
C SER A 25 15.81 -21.03 14.58
N HIS A 26 15.32 -20.92 15.80
CA HIS A 26 13.97 -21.31 16.20
C HIS A 26 13.17 -20.13 16.73
N PRO A 27 11.84 -20.09 16.48
CA PRO A 27 10.95 -19.11 17.04
C PRO A 27 11.07 -19.01 18.56
N GLU A 28 11.05 -17.77 19.08
CA GLU A 28 11.21 -17.46 20.49
C GLU A 28 9.97 -16.75 21.05
N VAL A 29 9.39 -17.27 22.13
CA VAL A 29 8.33 -16.60 22.86
C VAL A 29 8.93 -15.47 23.70
N ILE A 30 8.54 -14.23 23.40
CA ILE A 30 9.00 -13.03 24.12
C ILE A 30 8.17 -12.85 25.39
N GLN A 31 6.83 -12.88 25.26
CA GLN A 31 5.93 -12.54 26.35
C GLN A 31 4.55 -13.18 26.21
N HIS A 32 3.96 -13.61 27.33
CA HIS A 32 2.54 -13.94 27.43
C HIS A 32 1.77 -12.77 28.04
N LEU A 33 0.62 -12.43 27.46
CA LEU A 33 -0.22 -11.29 27.84
C LEU A 33 -1.60 -11.74 28.31
N SER A 34 -2.20 -11.01 29.25
CA SER A 34 -3.63 -11.07 29.53
C SER A 34 -4.30 -9.84 28.88
N ILE A 35 -5.07 -10.07 27.82
CA ILE A 35 -5.74 -9.00 27.06
C ILE A 35 -7.06 -8.65 27.73
N TYR A 36 -7.84 -9.68 28.08
CA TYR A 36 -9.08 -9.49 28.81
C TYR A 36 -9.35 -10.69 29.71
N GLU A 37 -9.60 -10.43 30.99
CA GLU A 37 -9.96 -11.44 31.99
C GLU A 37 -11.13 -10.94 32.84
N LYS A 38 -12.20 -11.73 32.91
CA LYS A 38 -13.31 -11.53 33.83
C LYS A 38 -13.64 -12.86 34.49
N ARG A 39 -13.48 -12.92 35.81
CA ARG A 39 -13.50 -14.17 36.58
C ARG A 39 -14.77 -15.03 36.39
N ASP A 40 -15.93 -14.38 36.23
CA ASP A 40 -17.23 -15.02 36.21
C ASP A 40 -17.83 -15.08 34.79
N ALA A 41 -17.05 -14.73 33.75
CA ALA A 41 -17.48 -14.74 32.36
C ALA A 41 -16.61 -15.69 31.52
N TYR A 42 -17.24 -16.32 30.56
CA TYR A 42 -16.61 -17.09 29.49
C TYR A 42 -16.26 -16.14 28.35
N SER A 43 -15.00 -16.01 28.01
CA SER A 43 -14.52 -15.13 26.95
C SER A 43 -13.76 -15.94 25.91
N ALA A 44 -14.22 -15.90 24.64
CA ALA A 44 -13.69 -16.79 23.61
C ALA A 44 -13.82 -16.21 22.18
N TRP A 45 -13.28 -16.93 21.22
CA TRP A 45 -13.38 -16.71 19.78
C TRP A 45 -12.92 -15.30 19.37
N PRO A 46 -11.63 -14.98 19.61
CA PRO A 46 -11.11 -13.69 19.23
C PRO A 46 -10.96 -13.55 17.71
N ALA A 47 -11.10 -12.30 17.22
CA ALA A 47 -10.64 -11.83 15.93
C ALA A 47 -9.72 -10.64 16.15
N ILE A 48 -8.78 -10.39 15.24
CA ILE A 48 -7.77 -9.34 15.37
C ILE A 48 -7.59 -8.58 14.05
N GLY A 49 -7.33 -7.28 14.13
CA GLY A 49 -6.98 -6.45 12.98
C GLY A 49 -6.25 -5.19 13.39
N ARG A 50 -5.43 -4.67 12.50
CA ARG A 50 -4.76 -3.38 12.66
C ARG A 50 -5.52 -2.32 11.85
N ALA A 51 -6.07 -1.33 12.53
CA ALA A 51 -6.74 -0.19 11.90
C ALA A 51 -5.73 0.71 11.16
N ALA A 52 -6.21 1.56 10.25
CA ALA A 52 -5.36 2.44 9.44
C ALA A 52 -4.53 3.44 10.25
N ASN A 53 -5.00 3.80 11.46
CA ASN A 53 -4.26 4.65 12.39
C ASN A 53 -3.21 3.89 13.24
N GLY A 54 -2.98 2.59 12.96
CA GLY A 54 -2.03 1.75 13.66
C GLY A 54 -2.57 1.02 14.90
N ASP A 55 -3.75 1.39 15.40
CA ASP A 55 -4.37 0.73 16.55
C ASP A 55 -4.65 -0.75 16.26
N ILE A 56 -4.42 -1.61 17.26
CA ILE A 56 -4.79 -3.02 17.18
C ILE A 56 -6.14 -3.22 17.85
N LEU A 57 -7.07 -3.84 17.14
CA LEU A 57 -8.41 -4.18 17.64
C LEU A 57 -8.50 -5.68 17.86
N VAL A 58 -9.02 -6.08 19.02
CA VAL A 58 -9.39 -7.47 19.28
C VAL A 58 -10.88 -7.52 19.63
N LEU A 59 -11.61 -8.28 18.80
CA LEU A 59 -13.02 -8.57 19.00
C LEU A 59 -13.13 -9.95 19.63
N PHE A 60 -14.09 -10.15 20.54
CA PHE A 60 -14.31 -11.46 21.14
C PHE A 60 -15.73 -11.55 21.72
N THR A 61 -16.22 -12.75 21.90
CA THR A 61 -17.51 -13.00 22.57
C THR A 61 -17.29 -13.08 24.07
N ARG A 62 -18.20 -12.44 24.82
CA ARG A 62 -18.35 -12.64 26.25
C ARG A 62 -19.72 -13.22 26.55
N THR A 63 -19.77 -14.30 27.30
CA THR A 63 -20.99 -14.99 27.65
C THR A 63 -20.87 -15.60 29.06
N GLU A 64 -21.93 -16.15 29.62
CA GLU A 64 -21.86 -16.78 30.93
C GLU A 64 -21.10 -18.11 30.88
N GLU A 65 -21.37 -18.95 29.89
CA GLU A 65 -20.71 -20.24 29.63
C GLU A 65 -20.69 -20.50 28.13
N HIS A 66 -20.01 -21.54 27.67
CA HIS A 66 -19.85 -21.85 26.25
C HIS A 66 -21.18 -21.96 25.47
N MET A 67 -22.23 -22.44 26.12
CA MET A 67 -23.55 -22.66 25.49
C MET A 67 -24.64 -21.75 26.12
N SER A 68 -24.32 -20.56 26.51
CA SER A 68 -25.31 -19.59 27.03
C SER A 68 -26.31 -19.17 25.97
N PRO A 69 -27.57 -18.84 26.36
CA PRO A 69 -28.60 -18.39 25.41
C PRO A 69 -28.41 -16.96 24.92
N ASN A 70 -27.54 -16.18 25.56
CA ASN A 70 -27.18 -14.83 25.17
C ASN A 70 -25.70 -14.60 25.39
N GLY A 71 -25.06 -13.97 24.44
CA GLY A 71 -23.69 -13.54 24.46
C GLY A 71 -23.58 -12.17 23.83
N GLU A 72 -22.54 -11.44 24.09
CA GLU A 72 -22.27 -10.12 23.53
C GLU A 72 -20.89 -10.11 22.88
N ILE A 73 -20.74 -9.36 21.80
CA ILE A 73 -19.44 -9.17 21.14
C ILE A 73 -18.82 -7.88 21.65
N LEU A 74 -17.65 -8.02 22.22
CA LEU A 74 -16.85 -6.95 22.78
C LEU A 74 -15.64 -6.64 21.91
N MET A 75 -15.15 -5.43 22.04
CA MET A 75 -13.92 -4.96 21.43
C MET A 75 -13.01 -4.33 22.47
N VAL A 76 -11.72 -4.66 22.42
CA VAL A 76 -10.64 -3.94 23.11
C VAL A 76 -9.64 -3.40 22.10
N ARG A 77 -8.95 -2.34 22.48
CA ARG A 77 -8.03 -1.59 21.62
C ARG A 77 -6.68 -1.45 22.27
N SER A 78 -5.61 -1.66 21.50
CA SER A 78 -4.25 -1.29 21.86
C SER A 78 -3.75 -0.18 20.95
N LYS A 79 -3.13 0.84 21.55
CA LYS A 79 -2.50 1.97 20.83
C LYS A 79 -0.96 1.92 20.88
N ASP A 80 -0.41 0.91 21.52
CA ASP A 80 1.01 0.73 21.81
C ASP A 80 1.52 -0.62 21.34
N ASN A 81 1.08 -1.07 20.15
CA ASN A 81 1.52 -2.31 19.54
C ASN A 81 1.28 -3.57 20.40
N GLY A 82 0.18 -3.60 21.15
CA GLY A 82 -0.24 -4.78 21.92
C GLY A 82 0.32 -4.84 23.34
N GLU A 83 1.01 -3.81 23.82
CA GLU A 83 1.56 -3.79 25.19
C GLU A 83 0.50 -3.53 26.25
N SER A 84 -0.44 -2.63 25.96
CA SER A 84 -1.59 -2.38 26.84
C SER A 84 -2.92 -2.36 26.09
N TRP A 85 -4.03 -2.54 26.80
CA TRP A 85 -5.35 -2.71 26.23
C TRP A 85 -6.40 -1.84 26.95
N SER A 86 -7.31 -1.27 26.17
CA SER A 86 -8.41 -0.46 26.69
C SER A 86 -9.39 -1.31 27.50
N ALA A 87 -10.25 -0.65 28.29
CA ALA A 87 -11.47 -1.26 28.77
C ALA A 87 -12.32 -1.76 27.56
N PRO A 88 -13.06 -2.89 27.70
CA PRO A 88 -13.89 -3.40 26.63
C PRO A 88 -15.07 -2.47 26.33
N THR A 89 -15.41 -2.34 25.05
CA THR A 89 -16.64 -1.70 24.57
C THR A 89 -17.52 -2.74 23.90
N ILE A 90 -18.85 -2.60 24.05
CA ILE A 90 -19.81 -3.47 23.37
C ILE A 90 -19.87 -3.04 21.92
N LEU A 91 -19.60 -3.99 21.01
CA LEU A 91 -19.75 -3.79 19.60
C LEU A 91 -21.12 -4.25 19.07
N PHE A 92 -21.59 -5.40 19.58
CA PHE A 92 -22.85 -5.98 19.15
C PHE A 92 -23.47 -6.79 20.29
N ASP A 93 -24.76 -6.58 20.56
CA ASP A 93 -25.50 -7.24 21.66
C ASP A 93 -26.98 -7.27 21.32
N THR A 94 -27.55 -8.47 21.23
CA THR A 94 -28.96 -8.70 21.00
C THR A 94 -29.56 -9.60 22.09
N ILE A 95 -30.85 -9.94 22.01
CA ILE A 95 -31.50 -10.84 22.97
C ILE A 95 -31.08 -12.31 22.79
N VAL A 96 -30.46 -12.68 21.66
CA VAL A 96 -29.99 -14.05 21.40
C VAL A 96 -28.48 -14.14 21.63
N ASP A 97 -27.88 -15.30 21.43
CA ASP A 97 -26.47 -15.51 21.62
C ASP A 97 -25.67 -14.94 20.44
N ASP A 98 -25.05 -13.78 20.68
CA ASP A 98 -24.15 -13.12 19.73
C ASP A 98 -22.73 -13.65 19.92
N ARG A 99 -22.25 -14.41 18.96
CA ARG A 99 -20.99 -15.15 19.07
C ARG A 99 -20.17 -15.16 17.79
N GLU A 100 -18.89 -15.39 17.94
CA GLU A 100 -17.95 -15.59 16.83
C GLU A 100 -17.94 -14.40 15.87
N SER A 101 -16.92 -13.60 15.94
CA SER A 101 -16.72 -12.44 15.09
C SER A 101 -15.52 -12.62 14.20
N GLY A 102 -15.63 -12.21 12.93
CA GLY A 102 -14.52 -12.06 12.01
C GLY A 102 -14.23 -10.59 11.78
N LEU A 103 -12.99 -10.23 11.51
CA LEU A 103 -12.56 -8.86 11.22
C LEU A 103 -11.73 -8.82 9.94
N THR A 104 -12.15 -8.03 8.97
CA THR A 104 -11.45 -7.76 7.72
C THR A 104 -11.05 -6.30 7.67
N VAL A 105 -9.76 -6.03 7.48
CA VAL A 105 -9.25 -4.67 7.24
C VAL A 105 -9.22 -4.43 5.75
N LEU A 106 -9.96 -3.41 5.29
CA LEU A 106 -10.06 -3.06 3.89
C LEU A 106 -8.89 -2.13 3.49
N ARG A 107 -8.54 -2.15 2.22
CA ARG A 107 -7.43 -1.35 1.67
C ARG A 107 -7.65 0.17 1.76
N ASP A 108 -8.91 0.59 1.83
CA ASP A 108 -9.28 1.99 2.03
C ASP A 108 -9.28 2.43 3.50
N GLY A 109 -8.82 1.55 4.40
CA GLY A 109 -8.75 1.78 5.84
C GLY A 109 -10.04 1.49 6.60
N ARG A 110 -11.15 1.20 5.92
CA ARG A 110 -12.38 0.76 6.59
C ARG A 110 -12.20 -0.62 7.20
N LEU A 111 -13.00 -0.89 8.23
CA LEU A 111 -13.05 -2.18 8.91
C LEU A 111 -14.40 -2.82 8.63
N LEU A 112 -14.43 -4.07 8.24
CA LEU A 112 -15.63 -4.88 8.05
C LEU A 112 -15.63 -6.01 9.07
N THR A 113 -16.71 -6.12 9.87
CA THR A 113 -16.90 -7.27 10.76
C THR A 113 -17.94 -8.23 10.21
N HIS A 114 -17.73 -9.50 10.48
CA HIS A 114 -18.71 -10.57 10.31
C HIS A 114 -19.11 -11.05 11.70
N LEU A 115 -20.40 -11.08 11.99
CA LEU A 115 -20.95 -11.37 13.31
C LEU A 115 -22.00 -12.48 13.15
N ARG A 116 -22.19 -13.31 14.17
CA ARG A 116 -23.19 -14.38 14.16
C ARG A 116 -24.09 -14.30 15.39
N SER A 117 -25.41 -14.28 15.18
CA SER A 117 -26.39 -14.45 16.23
C SER A 117 -27.04 -15.83 16.13
N VAL A 118 -27.12 -16.53 17.27
CA VAL A 118 -27.65 -17.88 17.35
C VAL A 118 -28.82 -17.92 18.33
N LYS A 119 -29.99 -18.26 17.82
CA LYS A 119 -31.17 -18.50 18.66
C LYS A 119 -31.24 -19.99 18.99
N PHE A 120 -31.17 -20.32 20.28
CA PHE A 120 -31.28 -21.70 20.75
C PHE A 120 -32.77 -22.05 21.10
N PRO A 121 -33.26 -23.23 20.70
CA PRO A 121 -34.57 -23.68 21.15
C PRO A 121 -34.52 -24.09 22.62
N VAL A 122 -35.67 -24.03 23.30
CA VAL A 122 -35.82 -24.44 24.72
C VAL A 122 -35.31 -25.87 24.95
N SER A 123 -35.51 -26.78 24.00
CA SER A 123 -35.02 -28.15 24.07
C SER A 123 -33.50 -28.27 24.24
N THR A 124 -32.75 -27.29 23.77
CA THR A 124 -31.29 -27.26 23.96
C THR A 124 -30.95 -27.40 25.44
N TYR A 125 -31.63 -26.66 26.32
CA TYR A 125 -31.32 -26.61 27.75
C TYR A 125 -32.07 -27.66 28.58
N THR A 126 -33.23 -28.05 28.15
CA THR A 126 -34.01 -29.09 28.85
C THR A 126 -33.49 -30.50 28.61
N THR A 127 -32.78 -30.76 27.50
CA THR A 127 -32.21 -32.08 27.17
C THR A 127 -30.72 -32.22 27.47
N MET A 128 -30.01 -31.14 27.86
CA MET A 128 -28.61 -31.21 28.29
C MET A 128 -28.44 -32.11 29.49
N SER A 129 -27.35 -32.90 29.49
CA SER A 129 -27.00 -33.76 30.63
C SER A 129 -26.52 -32.96 31.84
N ASP A 130 -26.75 -33.50 33.04
CA ASP A 130 -26.29 -32.88 34.30
C ASP A 130 -24.77 -32.80 34.40
N THR A 131 -24.05 -33.54 33.58
CA THR A 131 -22.59 -33.49 33.50
C THR A 131 -22.07 -32.29 32.71
N SER A 132 -22.95 -31.60 31.97
CA SER A 132 -22.53 -30.44 31.14
C SER A 132 -22.61 -29.13 31.94
N TYR A 133 -23.76 -28.85 32.55
CA TYR A 133 -23.99 -27.65 33.37
C TYR A 133 -24.93 -27.96 34.55
N PRO A 134 -24.78 -27.22 35.69
CA PRO A 134 -25.66 -27.38 36.83
C PRO A 134 -27.15 -27.25 36.47
N PRO A 135 -28.06 -28.05 37.07
CA PRO A 135 -29.48 -27.98 36.79
C PRO A 135 -30.06 -26.55 36.90
N GLU A 136 -29.72 -25.85 38.01
CA GLU A 136 -30.21 -24.49 38.27
C GLU A 136 -29.84 -23.51 37.15
N LEU A 137 -28.68 -23.67 36.54
CA LEU A 137 -28.20 -22.84 35.44
C LEU A 137 -29.00 -23.14 34.16
N ARG A 138 -29.21 -24.41 33.87
CA ARG A 138 -29.99 -24.86 32.70
C ARG A 138 -31.47 -24.48 32.80
N GLU A 139 -32.09 -24.57 33.98
CA GLU A 139 -33.44 -24.08 34.23
C GLU A 139 -33.57 -22.59 33.99
N ARG A 140 -32.64 -21.78 34.53
CA ARG A 140 -32.60 -20.34 34.27
C ARG A 140 -32.47 -20.02 32.79
N TRP A 141 -31.64 -20.74 32.04
CA TRP A 141 -31.50 -20.57 30.58
C TRP A 141 -32.74 -21.01 29.84
N ALA A 142 -33.35 -22.12 30.23
CA ALA A 142 -34.61 -22.57 29.67
C ALA A 142 -35.74 -21.53 29.88
N ASP A 143 -35.79 -20.94 31.07
CA ASP A 143 -36.74 -19.86 31.38
C ASP A 143 -36.47 -18.61 30.52
N TYR A 144 -35.20 -18.24 30.36
CA TYR A 144 -34.80 -17.11 29.54
C TYR A 144 -35.23 -17.30 28.08
N VAL A 145 -34.92 -18.43 27.45
CA VAL A 145 -35.28 -18.66 26.06
C VAL A 145 -36.81 -18.91 25.89
N SER A 146 -37.56 -19.18 26.95
CA SER A 146 -39.00 -19.32 26.90
C SER A 146 -39.74 -17.99 26.88
N GLN A 147 -39.08 -16.87 27.10
CA GLN A 147 -39.69 -15.54 27.07
C GLN A 147 -40.20 -15.22 25.68
N GLU A 148 -41.38 -14.56 25.61
CA GLU A 148 -42.04 -14.22 24.35
C GLU A 148 -41.14 -13.39 23.42
N GLU A 149 -40.37 -12.44 23.94
CA GLU A 149 -39.43 -11.63 23.18
C GLU A 149 -38.35 -12.49 22.52
N TYR A 150 -37.77 -13.44 23.26
CA TYR A 150 -36.80 -14.38 22.70
C TYR A 150 -37.44 -15.30 21.65
N GLN A 151 -38.65 -15.81 21.92
CA GLN A 151 -39.31 -16.71 20.99
C GLN A 151 -39.69 -16.03 19.68
N ASN A 152 -39.95 -14.75 19.68
CA ASN A 152 -40.27 -13.94 18.49
C ASN A 152 -39.03 -13.42 17.75
N ALA A 153 -37.82 -13.74 18.17
CA ALA A 153 -36.55 -13.24 17.62
C ALA A 153 -35.95 -14.16 16.54
N ASP A 154 -36.77 -14.80 15.68
CA ASP A 154 -36.26 -15.73 14.64
C ASP A 154 -35.41 -15.01 13.57
N ASP A 155 -35.72 -13.77 13.27
CA ASP A 155 -35.04 -12.94 12.32
C ASP A 155 -33.61 -12.55 12.79
N LEU A 156 -33.31 -12.70 14.07
CA LEU A 156 -32.00 -12.52 14.62
C LEU A 156 -31.07 -13.73 14.40
N HIS A 157 -31.62 -14.94 14.16
CA HIS A 157 -30.82 -16.15 13.92
C HIS A 157 -30.14 -16.12 12.54
N ARG A 158 -29.06 -15.33 12.39
CA ARG A 158 -28.38 -15.10 11.11
C ARG A 158 -26.97 -14.53 11.25
N ALA A 159 -26.28 -14.45 10.12
CA ALA A 159 -25.06 -13.69 10.02
C ALA A 159 -25.34 -12.20 9.78
N TRP A 160 -24.54 -11.36 10.40
CA TRP A 160 -24.59 -9.91 10.31
C TRP A 160 -23.24 -9.38 9.87
N GLN A 161 -23.25 -8.17 9.35
CA GLN A 161 -22.04 -7.39 9.09
C GLN A 161 -22.23 -5.95 9.51
N THR A 162 -21.14 -5.29 9.88
CA THR A 162 -21.09 -3.85 10.13
C THR A 162 -19.75 -3.28 9.73
N VAL A 163 -19.72 -2.00 9.35
CA VAL A 163 -18.56 -1.33 8.80
C VAL A 163 -18.21 -0.14 9.67
N SER A 164 -16.92 0.08 9.89
CA SER A 164 -16.38 1.30 10.50
C SER A 164 -15.50 2.05 9.50
N SER A 165 -15.69 3.37 9.42
CA SER A 165 -14.88 4.29 8.60
C SER A 165 -13.95 5.17 9.44
N ASP A 166 -13.91 4.98 10.75
CA ASP A 166 -13.18 5.80 11.71
C ASP A 166 -12.29 4.96 12.64
N ASN A 167 -11.64 3.96 12.08
CA ASN A 167 -10.73 3.06 12.81
C ASN A 167 -11.40 2.28 13.97
N GLY A 168 -12.68 1.97 13.85
CA GLY A 168 -13.43 1.18 14.83
C GLY A 168 -13.91 1.98 16.04
N TYR A 169 -13.99 3.31 15.97
CA TYR A 169 -14.60 4.12 17.03
C TYR A 169 -16.12 4.12 16.93
N THR A 170 -16.67 4.14 15.70
CA THR A 170 -18.08 3.97 15.46
C THR A 170 -18.33 2.94 14.35
N TRP A 171 -19.51 2.32 14.38
CA TRP A 171 -19.88 1.26 13.45
C TRP A 171 -21.25 1.54 12.83
N SER A 172 -21.41 1.15 11.57
CA SER A 172 -22.68 1.26 10.88
C SER A 172 -23.76 0.40 11.56
N LYS A 173 -25.03 0.67 11.27
CA LYS A 173 -26.10 -0.23 11.69
C LYS A 173 -25.84 -1.62 11.09
N PRO A 174 -25.94 -2.71 11.89
CA PRO A 174 -25.76 -4.06 11.40
C PRO A 174 -26.72 -4.39 10.26
N ALA A 175 -26.21 -5.04 9.22
CA ALA A 175 -26.95 -5.52 8.07
C ALA A 175 -26.73 -7.04 7.89
N PRO A 176 -27.61 -7.75 7.17
CA PRO A 176 -27.35 -9.14 6.78
C PRO A 176 -26.01 -9.27 6.07
N GLY A 177 -25.21 -10.27 6.42
CA GLY A 177 -23.88 -10.48 5.91
C GLY A 177 -23.53 -11.94 5.66
N ALA A 178 -22.32 -12.21 5.19
CA ALA A 178 -21.80 -13.56 5.09
C ALA A 178 -21.26 -14.03 6.45
N ASP A 179 -21.43 -15.32 6.73
CA ASP A 179 -20.96 -15.93 7.98
C ASP A 179 -19.46 -16.27 7.87
N SER A 180 -18.64 -15.66 8.71
CA SER A 180 -17.20 -15.97 8.81
C SER A 180 -16.69 -15.71 10.22
N ILE A 181 -16.03 -16.69 10.81
CA ILE A 181 -15.48 -16.61 12.18
C ILE A 181 -14.08 -15.95 12.26
N HIS A 182 -13.44 -15.75 11.13
CA HIS A 182 -12.12 -15.14 11.08
C HIS A 182 -12.09 -13.85 10.24
N GLY A 183 -13.15 -13.58 9.47
CA GLY A 183 -13.19 -12.52 8.48
C GLY A 183 -12.94 -13.03 7.07
N GLY A 184 -12.77 -12.10 6.15
CA GLY A 184 -12.51 -12.36 4.75
C GLY A 184 -11.24 -11.68 4.27
N ILE A 185 -11.07 -11.66 2.95
CA ILE A 185 -9.99 -10.94 2.27
C ILE A 185 -10.57 -9.97 1.24
N GLN A 186 -9.85 -8.92 0.95
CA GLN A 186 -10.13 -8.06 -0.19
C GLN A 186 -9.14 -8.39 -1.31
N LEU A 187 -9.66 -8.78 -2.47
CA LEU A 187 -8.89 -9.14 -3.65
C LEU A 187 -8.28 -7.91 -4.33
N ALA A 188 -7.34 -8.12 -5.25
CA ALA A 188 -6.65 -7.05 -5.96
C ALA A 188 -7.58 -6.15 -6.78
N ASP A 189 -8.69 -6.69 -7.27
CA ASP A 189 -9.73 -5.94 -8.00
C ASP A 189 -10.70 -5.16 -7.09
N GLY A 190 -10.50 -5.22 -5.77
CA GLY A 190 -11.32 -4.55 -4.77
C GLY A 190 -12.49 -5.38 -4.25
N SER A 191 -12.86 -6.48 -4.91
CA SER A 191 -13.92 -7.38 -4.46
C SER A 191 -13.54 -8.08 -3.16
N LEU A 192 -14.54 -8.54 -2.43
CA LEU A 192 -14.41 -9.21 -1.15
C LEU A 192 -14.67 -10.70 -1.30
N LEU A 193 -13.96 -11.51 -0.54
CA LEU A 193 -14.14 -12.95 -0.52
C LEU A 193 -14.13 -13.44 0.92
N VAL A 194 -15.11 -14.32 1.27
CA VAL A 194 -15.16 -15.01 2.56
C VAL A 194 -15.43 -16.50 2.37
N ALA A 195 -14.95 -17.31 3.31
CA ALA A 195 -15.29 -18.73 3.38
C ALA A 195 -16.19 -19.01 4.59
N SER A 196 -17.23 -19.80 4.40
CA SER A 196 -18.23 -20.17 5.40
C SER A 196 -18.46 -21.68 5.41
N TYR A 197 -18.75 -22.23 6.59
CA TYR A 197 -19.07 -23.66 6.74
C TYR A 197 -20.50 -23.94 7.14
N ARG A 198 -21.19 -22.94 7.65
CA ARG A 198 -22.57 -23.09 8.10
C ARG A 198 -23.50 -23.23 6.91
N GLU A 199 -24.59 -23.98 7.09
CA GLU A 199 -25.61 -24.21 6.05
C GLU A 199 -25.18 -25.09 4.86
N HIS A 200 -23.94 -25.62 4.85
CA HIS A 200 -23.38 -26.38 3.72
C HIS A 200 -23.25 -27.87 3.95
N GLY A 201 -23.83 -28.41 5.04
CA GLY A 201 -23.88 -29.87 5.30
C GLY A 201 -22.50 -30.54 5.44
N GLY A 202 -21.48 -29.78 5.93
CA GLY A 202 -20.10 -30.27 6.07
C GLY A 202 -19.20 -29.95 4.89
N LYS A 203 -19.66 -29.13 3.97
CA LYS A 203 -18.88 -28.49 2.88
C LYS A 203 -18.52 -27.06 3.27
N ILE A 204 -17.60 -26.46 2.53
CA ILE A 204 -17.25 -25.05 2.66
C ILE A 204 -17.84 -24.29 1.48
N GLY A 205 -18.62 -23.25 1.75
CA GLY A 205 -19.08 -22.26 0.75
C GLY A 205 -18.12 -21.10 0.67
N VAL A 206 -17.86 -20.60 -0.53
CA VAL A 206 -17.11 -19.37 -0.76
C VAL A 206 -18.06 -18.32 -1.31
N TYR A 207 -18.04 -17.14 -0.69
CA TYR A 207 -18.92 -16.02 -1.04
C TYR A 207 -18.10 -14.82 -1.46
N ALA A 208 -18.61 -14.11 -2.46
CA ALA A 208 -18.02 -12.86 -2.95
C ALA A 208 -19.02 -11.70 -2.86
N ALA A 209 -18.50 -10.48 -2.69
CA ALA A 209 -19.21 -9.22 -2.80
C ALA A 209 -18.30 -8.18 -3.46
N ASP A 210 -18.88 -7.25 -4.24
CA ASP A 210 -18.10 -6.19 -4.90
C ASP A 210 -17.57 -5.15 -3.89
N ASN A 211 -18.31 -4.94 -2.81
CA ASN A 211 -17.95 -4.03 -1.71
C ASN A 211 -18.76 -4.41 -0.44
N PRO A 212 -18.46 -3.83 0.74
CA PRO A 212 -19.15 -4.16 1.98
C PRO A 212 -20.65 -3.88 2.01
N GLU A 213 -21.14 -3.03 1.11
CA GLU A 213 -22.54 -2.62 1.05
C GLU A 213 -23.38 -3.48 0.07
N THR A 214 -22.72 -4.35 -0.71
CA THR A 214 -23.39 -5.24 -1.66
C THR A 214 -23.77 -6.59 -1.03
N GLU A 215 -24.76 -7.25 -1.63
CA GLU A 215 -25.16 -8.59 -1.22
C GLU A 215 -24.09 -9.63 -1.57
N TRP A 216 -23.85 -10.55 -0.65
CA TRP A 216 -22.92 -11.65 -0.84
C TRP A 216 -23.51 -12.75 -1.71
N SER A 217 -22.80 -13.18 -2.72
CA SER A 217 -23.18 -14.28 -3.59
C SER A 217 -22.20 -15.45 -3.46
N GLN A 218 -22.76 -16.68 -3.44
CA GLN A 218 -21.94 -17.88 -3.41
C GLN A 218 -21.30 -18.11 -4.77
N VAL A 219 -19.97 -18.18 -4.81
CA VAL A 219 -19.17 -18.35 -6.04
C VAL A 219 -18.56 -19.74 -6.17
N ALA A 220 -18.32 -20.44 -5.05
CA ALA A 220 -17.75 -21.78 -5.06
C ALA A 220 -18.20 -22.62 -3.86
N THR A 221 -17.95 -23.94 -3.96
CA THR A 221 -18.13 -24.90 -2.85
C THR A 221 -16.97 -25.89 -2.85
N ILE A 222 -16.35 -26.09 -1.69
CA ILE A 222 -15.32 -27.10 -1.47
C ILE A 222 -15.96 -28.28 -0.69
N ALA A 223 -15.96 -29.45 -1.31
CA ALA A 223 -16.48 -30.67 -0.70
C ALA A 223 -15.39 -31.39 0.11
N CYS A 224 -15.82 -32.09 1.17
CA CYS A 224 -14.99 -33.10 1.78
C CYS A 224 -14.82 -34.28 0.79
N PRO A 225 -13.58 -34.81 0.58
CA PRO A 225 -13.38 -35.95 -0.29
C PRO A 225 -14.22 -37.16 0.11
N ASP A 226 -14.79 -37.87 -0.87
CA ASP A 226 -15.72 -38.98 -0.63
C ASP A 226 -15.11 -40.09 0.22
N GLU A 227 -13.81 -40.32 0.15
CA GLU A 227 -13.09 -41.36 0.87
C GLU A 227 -13.05 -41.16 2.39
N VAL A 228 -13.31 -39.91 2.84
CA VAL A 228 -13.27 -39.55 4.26
C VAL A 228 -14.54 -38.84 4.74
N ALA A 229 -15.48 -38.56 3.84
CA ALA A 229 -16.72 -37.79 4.13
C ALA A 229 -17.65 -38.49 5.17
N ASP A 230 -17.55 -39.80 5.35
CA ASP A 230 -18.19 -40.58 6.40
C ASP A 230 -17.51 -40.47 7.78
N LYS A 231 -16.19 -40.11 7.80
CA LYS A 231 -15.35 -40.09 9.00
C LYS A 231 -15.12 -38.69 9.56
N ILE A 232 -15.14 -37.66 8.69
CA ILE A 232 -14.94 -36.28 9.07
C ILE A 232 -15.98 -35.35 8.47
N ARG A 233 -16.07 -34.14 9.02
CA ARG A 233 -16.78 -33.01 8.41
C ARG A 233 -15.88 -31.78 8.42
N PHE A 234 -16.01 -30.97 7.41
CA PHE A 234 -15.37 -29.67 7.32
C PHE A 234 -16.10 -28.59 8.11
N GLY A 235 -15.37 -27.62 8.65
CA GLY A 235 -15.87 -26.47 9.38
C GLY A 235 -14.81 -25.39 9.47
N GLU A 236 -15.21 -24.23 9.91
CA GLU A 236 -14.37 -23.09 10.34
C GLU A 236 -13.15 -22.82 9.44
N PRO A 237 -13.35 -22.50 8.16
CA PRO A 237 -12.27 -22.21 7.23
C PRO A 237 -11.72 -20.80 7.43
N HIS A 238 -10.46 -20.60 7.04
CA HIS A 238 -9.90 -19.27 6.81
C HIS A 238 -9.17 -19.24 5.46
N ILE A 239 -9.21 -18.07 4.79
CA ILE A 239 -8.59 -17.84 3.49
C ILE A 239 -7.55 -16.72 3.56
N LEU A 240 -6.55 -16.78 2.67
CA LEU A 240 -5.48 -15.80 2.58
C LEU A 240 -5.06 -15.66 1.11
N GLN A 241 -4.89 -14.42 0.61
CA GLN A 241 -4.28 -14.19 -0.69
C GLN A 241 -2.76 -13.98 -0.53
N LEU A 242 -1.98 -14.76 -1.27
CA LEU A 242 -0.53 -14.67 -1.31
C LEU A 242 -0.06 -13.61 -2.32
N PRO A 243 1.20 -13.13 -2.25
CA PRO A 243 1.76 -12.19 -3.22
C PRO A 243 1.73 -12.69 -4.68
N SER A 244 1.72 -14.01 -4.88
CA SER A 244 1.55 -14.64 -6.21
C SER A 244 0.15 -14.44 -6.82
N GLY A 245 -0.82 -13.91 -6.06
CA GLY A 245 -2.22 -13.86 -6.41
C GLY A 245 -3.02 -15.11 -6.02
N ARG A 246 -2.35 -16.24 -5.71
CA ARG A 246 -3.00 -17.46 -5.23
C ARG A 246 -3.76 -17.20 -3.94
N ILE A 247 -4.96 -17.73 -3.83
CA ILE A 247 -5.73 -17.75 -2.58
C ILE A 247 -5.59 -19.13 -1.96
N THR A 248 -5.05 -19.23 -0.76
CA THR A 248 -4.97 -20.46 0.02
C THR A 248 -6.09 -20.49 1.06
N MET A 249 -6.57 -21.69 1.38
CA MET A 249 -7.58 -21.97 2.40
C MET A 249 -7.07 -23.04 3.33
N MET A 250 -7.25 -22.84 4.64
CA MET A 250 -7.11 -23.88 5.64
C MET A 250 -8.45 -24.16 6.30
N ILE A 251 -8.76 -25.43 6.51
CA ILE A 251 -10.07 -25.93 6.90
C ILE A 251 -9.95 -26.81 8.15
N ARG A 252 -10.76 -26.55 9.16
CA ARG A 252 -10.93 -27.46 10.30
C ARG A 252 -11.61 -28.74 9.84
N ALA A 253 -11.07 -29.90 10.20
CA ALA A 253 -11.77 -31.17 10.11
C ALA A 253 -12.18 -31.68 11.51
N THR A 254 -13.37 -32.17 11.64
CA THR A 254 -13.91 -32.73 12.88
C THR A 254 -14.35 -34.17 12.65
N ALA A 255 -13.96 -35.09 13.53
CA ALA A 255 -14.31 -36.51 13.42
C ALA A 255 -15.81 -36.76 13.54
N LYS A 256 -16.29 -37.80 12.88
CA LYS A 256 -17.65 -38.36 13.00
C LYS A 256 -17.55 -39.77 13.58
N PRO A 257 -18.19 -40.09 14.72
CA PRO A 257 -18.87 -39.16 15.62
C PRO A 257 -17.94 -38.10 16.20
N TYR A 258 -18.51 -37.03 16.75
CA TYR A 258 -17.73 -35.90 17.26
C TYR A 258 -16.75 -36.33 18.34
N ASP A 259 -15.47 -36.19 18.04
CA ASP A 259 -14.35 -36.32 18.96
C ASP A 259 -13.25 -35.33 18.56
N ASP A 260 -13.10 -34.26 19.35
CA ASP A 260 -12.13 -33.20 19.13
C ASP A 260 -10.70 -33.57 19.55
N GLN A 261 -10.45 -34.81 19.96
CA GLN A 261 -9.14 -35.35 20.23
C GLN A 261 -8.77 -36.47 19.25
N SER A 262 -9.63 -36.79 18.29
CA SER A 262 -9.40 -37.82 17.28
C SER A 262 -8.17 -37.53 16.44
N LEU A 263 -7.46 -38.58 16.05
CA LEU A 263 -6.37 -38.50 15.08
C LEU A 263 -6.80 -37.97 13.71
N LEU A 264 -8.09 -38.04 13.41
CA LEU A 264 -8.68 -37.53 12.15
C LEU A 264 -8.82 -36.01 12.10
N CYS A 265 -8.52 -35.28 13.19
CA CYS A 265 -8.67 -33.82 13.24
C CYS A 265 -7.44 -33.08 12.72
N HIS A 266 -6.90 -33.52 11.58
CA HIS A 266 -5.90 -32.75 10.85
C HIS A 266 -6.55 -31.55 10.15
N LEU A 267 -5.80 -30.49 9.93
CA LEU A 267 -6.20 -29.39 9.07
C LEU A 267 -6.17 -29.82 7.60
N TRP A 268 -7.12 -29.36 6.83
CA TRP A 268 -7.20 -29.61 5.40
C TRP A 268 -6.92 -28.33 4.64
N GLY A 269 -6.27 -28.44 3.48
CA GLY A 269 -5.95 -27.31 2.60
C GLY A 269 -6.74 -27.36 1.30
N SER A 270 -6.93 -26.21 0.69
CA SER A 270 -7.34 -26.03 -0.70
C SER A 270 -6.78 -24.71 -1.20
N TYR A 271 -6.73 -24.48 -2.52
CA TYR A 271 -6.27 -23.23 -3.09
C TYR A 271 -7.00 -22.89 -4.39
N SER A 272 -6.98 -21.60 -4.75
CA SER A 272 -7.54 -21.07 -5.99
C SER A 272 -6.52 -20.16 -6.67
N ASP A 273 -6.41 -20.26 -8.00
CA ASP A 273 -5.56 -19.42 -8.85
C ASP A 273 -6.39 -18.49 -9.76
N ASP A 274 -7.71 -18.38 -9.54
CA ASP A 274 -8.65 -17.62 -10.36
C ASP A 274 -9.60 -16.72 -9.55
N ASN A 275 -9.05 -16.08 -8.50
CA ASN A 275 -9.79 -15.19 -7.59
C ASN A 275 -10.98 -15.89 -6.89
N GLY A 276 -10.80 -17.16 -6.49
CA GLY A 276 -11.77 -17.89 -5.69
C GLY A 276 -12.95 -18.50 -6.46
N ARG A 277 -12.92 -18.48 -7.79
CA ARG A 277 -14.00 -19.03 -8.64
C ARG A 277 -13.94 -20.55 -8.73
N THR A 278 -12.72 -21.10 -8.85
CA THR A 278 -12.48 -22.54 -8.79
C THR A 278 -11.43 -22.88 -7.75
N TRP A 279 -11.53 -24.04 -7.15
CA TRP A 279 -10.66 -24.50 -6.05
C TRP A 279 -10.10 -25.88 -6.34
N ALA A 280 -8.84 -26.07 -5.98
CA ALA A 280 -8.23 -27.40 -6.00
C ALA A 280 -9.00 -28.35 -5.07
N PRO A 281 -9.03 -29.66 -5.36
CA PRO A 281 -9.57 -30.65 -4.42
C PRO A 281 -8.93 -30.50 -3.04
N ALA A 282 -9.74 -30.58 -1.98
CA ALA A 282 -9.23 -30.51 -0.61
C ALA A 282 -8.23 -31.63 -0.33
N TYR A 283 -7.13 -31.29 0.34
CA TYR A 283 -6.05 -32.23 0.70
C TYR A 283 -5.77 -32.16 2.20
N GLU A 284 -5.40 -33.31 2.78
CA GLU A 284 -5.01 -33.40 4.18
C GLU A 284 -3.61 -32.82 4.39
N THR A 285 -3.42 -32.01 5.43
CA THR A 285 -2.11 -31.50 5.83
C THR A 285 -1.57 -32.29 7.04
N PRO A 286 -0.28 -32.28 7.34
CA PRO A 286 0.25 -32.90 8.54
C PRO A 286 -0.09 -32.18 9.84
N LEU A 287 -0.69 -30.98 9.78
CA LEU A 287 -1.00 -30.16 10.94
C LEU A 287 -2.24 -30.66 11.67
N TRP A 288 -2.10 -30.91 12.97
CA TRP A 288 -3.22 -31.37 13.81
C TRP A 288 -3.66 -30.29 14.79
N GLY A 289 -4.91 -29.88 14.71
CA GLY A 289 -5.49 -28.87 15.61
C GLY A 289 -6.61 -28.10 14.96
N PHE A 290 -7.17 -27.09 15.66
CA PHE A 290 -8.29 -26.29 15.14
C PHE A 290 -8.76 -25.15 16.06
N PRO A 291 -9.47 -24.16 15.47
CA PRO A 291 -9.54 -23.88 14.03
C PRO A 291 -8.24 -23.22 13.52
N PRO A 292 -7.99 -23.23 12.21
CA PRO A 292 -6.85 -22.55 11.64
C PRO A 292 -7.13 -21.05 11.39
N HIS A 293 -6.13 -20.22 11.60
CA HIS A 293 -6.12 -18.83 11.14
C HIS A 293 -4.87 -18.59 10.29
N LEU A 294 -5.01 -17.95 9.14
CA LEU A 294 -3.94 -17.63 8.21
C LEU A 294 -3.56 -16.15 8.31
N THR A 295 -2.27 -15.87 8.30
CA THR A 295 -1.71 -14.51 8.30
C THR A 295 -0.63 -14.43 7.23
N LEU A 296 -0.66 -13.39 6.39
CA LEU A 296 0.43 -13.09 5.48
C LEU A 296 1.51 -12.35 6.27
N LEU A 297 2.72 -12.88 6.25
CA LEU A 297 3.89 -12.23 6.83
C LEU A 297 4.49 -11.22 5.84
N SER A 298 5.22 -10.25 6.35
CA SER A 298 5.84 -9.19 5.55
C SER A 298 6.88 -9.72 4.56
N ASP A 299 7.43 -10.91 4.81
CA ASP A 299 8.35 -11.62 3.91
C ASP A 299 7.64 -12.45 2.82
N GLY A 300 6.31 -12.45 2.79
CA GLY A 300 5.49 -13.13 1.81
C GLY A 300 5.08 -14.55 2.18
N ARG A 301 5.58 -15.11 3.30
CA ARG A 301 5.21 -16.44 3.78
C ARG A 301 3.81 -16.44 4.43
N ALA A 302 3.17 -17.61 4.41
CA ALA A 302 1.92 -17.85 5.11
C ALA A 302 2.17 -18.44 6.51
N LEU A 303 1.61 -17.80 7.52
CA LEU A 303 1.57 -18.32 8.90
C LEU A 303 0.18 -18.91 9.15
N CYS A 304 0.12 -20.17 9.61
CA CYS A 304 -1.09 -20.80 10.12
C CYS A 304 -0.99 -20.98 11.63
N SER A 305 -1.88 -20.35 12.39
CA SER A 305 -2.00 -20.56 13.84
C SER A 305 -3.25 -21.36 14.17
N TYR A 306 -3.17 -22.26 15.14
CA TYR A 306 -4.25 -23.18 15.52
C TYR A 306 -4.15 -23.67 16.97
N GLY A 307 -5.31 -23.99 17.57
CA GLY A 307 -5.38 -24.56 18.92
C GLY A 307 -5.03 -26.05 18.95
N HIS A 308 -4.21 -26.46 19.92
CA HIS A 308 -3.83 -27.84 20.10
C HIS A 308 -4.57 -28.47 21.30
N ARG A 309 -5.69 -29.19 21.01
CA ARG A 309 -6.59 -29.77 22.04
C ARG A 309 -6.23 -31.19 22.46
N ARG A 310 -4.94 -31.57 22.36
CA ARG A 310 -4.31 -32.77 22.93
C ARG A 310 -3.24 -32.38 23.93
N PRO A 311 -2.96 -33.24 24.93
CA PRO A 311 -1.80 -33.00 25.80
C PRO A 311 -0.48 -33.01 25.02
N PRO A 312 0.42 -32.06 25.27
CA PRO A 312 0.22 -30.85 26.06
C PRO A 312 -0.74 -29.87 25.38
N TYR A 313 -1.76 -29.40 26.10
CA TYR A 313 -2.76 -28.48 25.61
C TYR A 313 -2.18 -27.07 25.41
N GLY A 314 -2.54 -26.42 24.33
CA GLY A 314 -2.06 -25.05 24.08
C GLY A 314 -2.29 -24.56 22.66
N GLN A 315 -1.39 -23.70 22.19
CA GLN A 315 -1.46 -23.04 20.90
C GLN A 315 -0.24 -23.41 20.07
N ARG A 316 -0.44 -23.57 18.76
CA ARG A 316 0.60 -23.90 17.79
C ARG A 316 0.57 -22.92 16.63
N ALA A 317 1.69 -22.84 15.92
CA ALA A 317 1.76 -22.17 14.64
C ALA A 317 2.71 -22.94 13.70
N CYS A 318 2.50 -22.76 12.40
CA CYS A 318 3.32 -23.36 11.36
C CYS A 318 3.47 -22.38 10.20
N ILE A 319 4.60 -22.41 9.51
CA ILE A 319 4.90 -21.54 8.38
C ILE A 319 4.96 -22.35 7.09
N SER A 320 4.45 -21.74 6.01
CA SER A 320 4.56 -22.26 4.65
C SER A 320 5.06 -21.15 3.71
N GLU A 321 6.01 -21.50 2.84
CA GLU A 321 6.55 -20.60 1.81
C GLU A 321 5.53 -20.30 0.69
N ASP A 322 4.62 -21.22 0.41
CA ASP A 322 3.67 -21.17 -0.70
C ASP A 322 2.19 -21.27 -0.29
N GLY A 323 1.92 -21.35 1.02
CA GLY A 323 0.58 -21.51 1.60
C GLY A 323 -0.13 -22.83 1.27
N VAL A 324 0.56 -23.77 0.61
CA VAL A 324 0.03 -25.07 0.18
C VAL A 324 0.78 -26.22 0.84
N ASN A 325 2.10 -26.13 0.85
CA ASN A 325 2.97 -27.15 1.44
C ASN A 325 3.28 -26.80 2.91
N TRP A 326 2.79 -27.64 3.82
CA TRP A 326 2.96 -27.50 5.26
C TRP A 326 3.81 -28.63 5.80
N SER A 327 4.80 -28.34 6.67
CA SER A 327 5.69 -29.34 7.28
C SER A 327 5.71 -29.17 8.79
N LEU A 328 5.67 -30.28 9.52
CA LEU A 328 5.88 -30.29 10.97
C LEU A 328 7.26 -29.80 11.40
N GLU A 329 8.23 -29.76 10.50
CA GLU A 329 9.54 -29.16 10.75
C GLU A 329 9.44 -27.64 10.96
N ASN A 330 8.41 -27.03 10.39
CA ASN A 330 8.10 -25.62 10.51
C ASN A 330 7.00 -25.33 11.54
N GLU A 331 6.58 -26.34 12.33
CA GLU A 331 5.65 -26.18 13.44
C GLU A 331 6.38 -25.74 14.70
N PHE A 332 5.82 -24.84 15.45
CA PHE A 332 6.34 -24.40 16.75
C PHE A 332 5.23 -24.17 17.77
N ILE A 333 5.65 -24.26 19.04
CA ILE A 333 4.77 -24.17 20.20
C ILE A 333 4.72 -22.72 20.66
N LEU A 334 3.55 -22.07 20.52
CA LEU A 334 3.32 -20.76 21.09
C LEU A 334 3.07 -20.85 22.60
N ARG A 335 2.32 -21.89 23.02
CA ARG A 335 2.00 -22.16 24.42
C ARG A 335 1.62 -23.63 24.61
N ASP A 336 1.97 -24.24 25.77
CA ASP A 336 1.74 -25.65 26.07
C ASP A 336 1.23 -25.89 27.50
N ASP A 337 0.67 -24.88 28.13
CA ASP A 337 0.34 -24.85 29.54
C ASP A 337 -1.16 -24.70 29.84
N ALA A 338 -2.01 -24.90 28.85
CA ALA A 338 -3.46 -24.84 29.10
C ALA A 338 -3.90 -26.03 29.97
N PRO A 339 -4.80 -25.84 30.93
CA PRO A 339 -5.19 -26.86 31.90
C PRO A 339 -6.10 -27.94 31.31
N ASN A 340 -6.74 -27.68 30.18
CA ASN A 340 -7.67 -28.57 29.51
C ASN A 340 -7.86 -28.18 28.03
N LYS A 341 -8.71 -28.89 27.32
CA LYS A 341 -8.99 -28.70 25.91
C LYS A 341 -9.91 -27.50 25.57
N ASP A 342 -10.41 -26.75 26.55
CA ASP A 342 -11.27 -25.57 26.34
C ASP A 342 -10.40 -24.36 26.01
N LEU A 343 -9.88 -24.36 24.81
CA LEU A 343 -8.89 -23.44 24.28
C LEU A 343 -8.97 -23.34 22.76
N GLY A 344 -8.29 -22.37 22.16
CA GLY A 344 -8.05 -22.31 20.73
C GLY A 344 -8.38 -20.97 20.11
N TYR A 345 -8.71 -21.02 18.82
CA TYR A 345 -8.99 -19.87 17.96
C TYR A 345 -7.86 -18.82 18.01
N PRO A 346 -6.58 -19.25 17.89
CA PRO A 346 -5.52 -18.27 17.81
C PRO A 346 -5.62 -17.50 16.50
N VAL A 347 -5.61 -16.18 16.61
CA VAL A 347 -5.52 -15.24 15.49
C VAL A 347 -4.24 -14.45 15.63
N SER A 348 -3.54 -14.19 14.52
CA SER A 348 -2.21 -13.59 14.56
C SER A 348 -2.12 -12.38 13.65
N ILE A 349 -1.33 -11.38 14.08
CA ILE A 349 -0.86 -10.28 13.23
C ILE A 349 0.63 -10.08 13.44
N GLU A 350 1.31 -9.64 12.42
CA GLU A 350 2.69 -9.20 12.50
C GLU A 350 2.74 -7.76 13.00
N LEU A 351 3.39 -7.52 14.14
CA LEU A 351 3.55 -6.21 14.76
C LEU A 351 4.62 -5.38 14.04
N SER A 352 5.70 -6.03 13.69
CA SER A 352 6.80 -5.60 12.83
C SER A 352 7.45 -6.86 12.25
N PRO A 353 8.30 -6.78 11.20
CA PRO A 353 8.90 -7.96 10.59
C PRO A 353 9.45 -8.94 11.61
N GLY A 354 8.93 -10.15 11.60
CA GLY A 354 9.30 -11.24 12.52
C GLY A 354 8.75 -11.12 13.94
N ARG A 355 8.21 -9.99 14.36
CA ARG A 355 7.56 -9.83 15.67
C ARG A 355 6.05 -10.01 15.53
N ILE A 356 5.50 -11.07 16.11
CA ILE A 356 4.12 -11.47 15.91
C ILE A 356 3.37 -11.49 17.25
N LEU A 357 2.12 -10.98 17.21
CA LEU A 357 1.15 -11.14 18.28
C LEU A 357 0.13 -12.20 17.86
N SER A 358 0.02 -13.25 18.65
CA SER A 358 -1.04 -14.26 18.54
C SER A 358 -1.99 -14.13 19.71
N VAL A 359 -3.27 -13.90 19.43
CA VAL A 359 -4.35 -13.76 20.42
C VAL A 359 -5.25 -14.98 20.36
N TYR A 360 -5.62 -15.52 21.51
CA TYR A 360 -6.37 -16.77 21.62
C TYR A 360 -7.18 -16.79 22.91
N TYR A 361 -8.04 -17.79 23.08
CA TYR A 361 -8.67 -18.04 24.37
C TYR A 361 -8.18 -19.33 25.02
N GLN A 362 -7.99 -19.30 26.32
CA GLN A 362 -7.82 -20.45 27.21
C GLN A 362 -7.99 -20.02 28.67
N PRO A 363 -8.22 -20.98 29.63
CA PRO A 363 -8.21 -20.65 31.04
C PRO A 363 -6.83 -20.12 31.49
N ASN A 364 -6.81 -18.93 32.10
CA ASN A 364 -5.58 -18.31 32.61
C ASN A 364 -5.22 -18.91 33.98
N VAL A 365 -4.40 -19.95 34.02
CA VAL A 365 -3.93 -20.61 35.25
C VAL A 365 -2.42 -20.63 35.29
N PRO A 366 -1.80 -20.55 36.50
CA PRO A 366 -0.36 -20.65 36.66
C PRO A 366 0.17 -22.00 36.13
N LYS A 367 1.36 -22.00 35.52
CA LYS A 367 2.06 -23.20 35.07
C LYS A 367 2.25 -24.16 36.27
N GLY A 368 1.85 -25.42 36.14
CA GLY A 368 1.92 -26.43 37.21
C GLY A 368 0.65 -26.59 38.06
N SER A 369 -0.42 -25.86 37.74
CA SER A 369 -1.74 -26.12 38.33
C SER A 369 -2.24 -27.49 37.87
N ASN A 370 -2.76 -28.33 38.82
CA ASN A 370 -3.21 -29.69 38.52
C ASN A 370 -4.37 -29.67 37.50
N PRO A 371 -4.24 -30.25 36.29
CA PRO A 371 -5.25 -30.23 35.25
C PRO A 371 -6.45 -31.16 35.51
N GLU A 372 -6.44 -31.99 36.56
CA GLU A 372 -7.44 -33.06 36.72
C GLU A 372 -8.80 -32.61 37.29
N THR A 373 -8.98 -31.38 37.65
CA THR A 373 -10.29 -30.90 38.10
C THR A 373 -11.22 -30.63 36.91
N ARG A 374 -11.88 -31.67 36.40
CA ARG A 374 -13.01 -31.56 35.49
C ARG A 374 -14.25 -30.94 36.17
N PRO A 375 -15.08 -30.15 35.41
CA PRO A 375 -16.30 -29.59 35.96
C PRO A 375 -17.41 -30.67 36.19
N PRO A 376 -18.41 -30.38 36.97
CA PRO A 376 -18.90 -29.04 37.36
C PRO A 376 -18.45 -28.63 38.77
N HIS A 377 -17.39 -27.78 38.83
CA HIS A 377 -16.94 -27.24 40.11
C HIS A 377 -17.12 -25.70 40.11
N PRO A 378 -17.69 -25.09 41.14
CA PRO A 378 -17.91 -23.66 41.24
C PRO A 378 -16.61 -22.81 41.16
N ASN A 379 -15.45 -23.46 41.25
CA ASN A 379 -14.13 -22.83 41.13
C ASN A 379 -13.43 -23.02 39.79
N ARG A 380 -14.13 -23.49 38.74
CA ARG A 380 -13.57 -23.63 37.40
C ARG A 380 -13.19 -22.23 36.89
N LYS A 381 -11.92 -22.03 36.54
CA LYS A 381 -11.54 -20.83 35.79
C LYS A 381 -12.05 -20.94 34.36
N LYS A 382 -12.88 -19.97 33.99
CA LYS A 382 -13.40 -19.81 32.62
C LYS A 382 -12.29 -19.27 31.71
N PRO A 383 -12.37 -19.50 30.40
CA PRO A 383 -11.41 -18.95 29.47
C PRO A 383 -11.38 -17.43 29.49
N SER A 384 -10.22 -16.88 29.23
CA SER A 384 -9.91 -15.47 29.07
C SER A 384 -9.30 -15.24 27.69
N ILE A 385 -9.29 -13.99 27.22
CA ILE A 385 -8.56 -13.60 26.02
C ILE A 385 -7.12 -13.29 26.43
N LEU A 386 -6.23 -14.11 25.91
CA LEU A 386 -4.80 -14.06 26.19
C LEU A 386 -4.04 -13.78 24.89
N GLY A 387 -2.79 -13.36 25.01
CA GLY A 387 -1.90 -13.15 23.87
C GLY A 387 -0.51 -13.71 24.12
N THR A 388 0.20 -13.97 23.05
CA THR A 388 1.63 -14.30 23.05
C THR A 388 2.30 -13.41 22.01
N ILE A 389 3.27 -12.60 22.46
CA ILE A 389 4.21 -11.93 21.56
C ILE A 389 5.41 -12.87 21.41
N TRP A 390 5.79 -13.11 20.19
CA TRP A 390 6.88 -14.03 19.87
C TRP A 390 7.64 -13.54 18.64
N HIS A 391 8.87 -14.03 18.51
CA HIS A 391 9.78 -13.66 17.47
C HIS A 391 9.99 -14.84 16.53
N LEU A 392 9.91 -14.59 15.23
CA LEU A 392 10.17 -15.53 14.15
C LEU A 392 11.55 -15.24 13.56
N PRO A 393 12.60 -16.00 13.88
CA PRO A 393 13.90 -15.82 13.26
C PRO A 393 13.84 -16.08 11.74
N GLY A 394 14.57 -15.29 10.98
CA GLY A 394 14.59 -15.42 9.52
C GLY A 394 13.47 -14.63 8.79
N ALA A 395 12.42 -14.21 9.47
CA ALA A 395 11.54 -13.18 8.96
C ALA A 395 12.22 -11.80 8.96
N GLU A 396 13.22 -11.59 9.83
CA GLU A 396 14.17 -10.47 9.72
C GLU A 396 15.19 -10.66 8.61
N ALA A 397 15.36 -11.87 8.12
CA ALA A 397 16.37 -12.26 7.13
C ALA A 397 15.86 -12.33 5.68
N SER A 398 14.67 -11.91 5.35
CA SER A 398 14.59 -11.00 4.25
C SER A 398 15.15 -9.67 4.81
N VAL A 399 16.43 -9.60 5.07
CA VAL A 399 17.18 -8.37 5.13
C VAL A 399 16.66 -7.61 3.94
N ALA A 400 15.76 -6.65 4.20
CA ALA A 400 15.33 -5.74 3.17
C ALA A 400 16.65 -5.31 2.56
N LYS A 401 16.88 -5.75 1.32
CA LYS A 401 18.17 -5.63 0.62
C LYS A 401 18.73 -4.29 1.01
N THR A 402 19.82 -4.27 1.77
CA THR A 402 20.43 -3.02 2.22
C THR A 402 20.45 -2.10 1.02
N LEU A 403 19.75 -1.01 1.08
CA LEU A 403 19.60 -0.11 -0.05
C LEU A 403 20.95 0.60 -0.24
N ASP A 404 21.39 0.72 -1.46
CA ASP A 404 22.55 1.57 -1.75
C ASP A 404 22.05 2.90 -2.31
N ILE A 405 22.22 3.98 -1.54
CA ILE A 405 21.84 5.31 -1.99
C ILE A 405 23.04 6.13 -2.51
N GLY A 406 24.28 5.62 -2.33
CA GLY A 406 25.49 6.37 -2.72
C GLY A 406 25.48 7.79 -2.13
N SER A 407 25.85 8.80 -2.94
CA SER A 407 25.77 10.23 -2.59
C SER A 407 24.56 10.93 -3.25
N ARG A 408 23.60 10.16 -3.78
CA ARG A 408 22.43 10.73 -4.46
C ARG A 408 21.40 11.25 -3.44
N ARG A 409 20.63 12.23 -3.87
CA ARG A 409 19.54 12.79 -3.10
C ARG A 409 18.33 11.83 -3.10
N GLU A 410 17.79 11.53 -1.93
CA GLU A 410 16.60 10.74 -1.75
C GLU A 410 15.46 11.63 -1.26
N LEU A 411 14.35 11.63 -2.02
CA LEU A 411 13.13 12.34 -1.67
C LEU A 411 12.15 11.40 -0.98
N PHE A 412 11.35 11.92 -0.07
CA PHE A 412 10.27 11.16 0.59
C PHE A 412 8.97 11.19 -0.21
N VAL A 413 9.05 10.86 -1.50
CA VAL A 413 7.93 10.84 -2.46
C VAL A 413 7.34 9.45 -2.66
N ASP A 414 7.94 8.44 -2.07
CA ASP A 414 7.55 7.03 -2.10
C ASP A 414 7.95 6.32 -0.79
N GLY A 415 7.75 5.02 -0.69
CA GLY A 415 8.16 4.22 0.47
C GLY A 415 9.55 3.61 0.37
N TYR A 416 10.40 4.08 -0.54
CA TYR A 416 11.68 3.44 -0.81
C TYR A 416 12.56 3.35 0.44
N LEU A 417 12.80 4.48 1.12
CA LEU A 417 13.59 4.52 2.36
C LEU A 417 12.81 4.26 3.64
N ILE A 418 11.50 4.43 3.62
CA ILE A 418 10.68 4.42 4.84
C ILE A 418 10.47 2.99 5.32
N ASP A 419 10.82 2.72 6.59
CA ASP A 419 10.50 1.49 7.31
C ASP A 419 9.27 1.68 8.20
N ARG A 420 9.27 2.75 9.03
CA ARG A 420 8.18 3.06 9.96
C ARG A 420 7.98 4.56 10.13
N LEU A 421 6.72 4.96 10.30
CA LEU A 421 6.29 6.30 10.65
C LEU A 421 5.46 6.23 11.94
N ASP A 422 5.86 6.97 12.96
CA ASP A 422 5.16 7.08 14.24
C ASP A 422 4.74 8.55 14.45
N ASN A 423 3.44 8.84 14.44
CA ASN A 423 2.87 10.21 14.46
C ASN A 423 3.43 11.14 13.35
N VAL A 424 3.85 10.57 12.23
CA VAL A 424 4.30 11.29 11.04
C VAL A 424 3.44 10.87 9.86
N GLN A 425 3.00 11.82 9.06
CA GLN A 425 2.26 11.58 7.82
C GLN A 425 3.15 11.86 6.62
N GLN A 426 3.09 10.99 5.62
CA GLN A 426 3.65 11.29 4.31
C GLN A 426 2.56 11.97 3.48
N ALA A 427 2.70 13.25 3.20
CA ALA A 427 1.69 14.08 2.56
C ALA A 427 2.22 14.74 1.28
N VAL A 428 1.42 14.71 0.22
CA VAL A 428 1.70 15.47 -1.00
C VAL A 428 1.56 16.97 -0.71
N GLN A 429 2.47 17.78 -1.30
CA GLN A 429 2.45 19.23 -1.16
C GLN A 429 1.68 19.87 -2.32
N GLU A 430 0.89 20.89 -2.05
CA GLU A 430 0.09 21.57 -3.07
C GLU A 430 0.90 22.70 -3.75
N PRO A 431 1.13 22.65 -5.07
CA PRO A 431 1.82 23.73 -5.78
C PRO A 431 1.02 25.03 -5.71
N ARG A 432 1.71 26.12 -5.44
CA ARG A 432 1.11 27.47 -5.39
C ARG A 432 0.84 27.98 -6.80
N ARG A 433 -0.41 28.38 -7.07
CA ARG A 433 -0.78 29.00 -8.34
C ARG A 433 -0.16 30.39 -8.45
N GLU A 434 0.49 30.63 -9.57
CA GLU A 434 1.15 31.89 -9.93
C GLU A 434 0.44 32.56 -11.13
N ASP A 435 1.15 33.39 -11.85
CA ASP A 435 0.64 34.16 -12.97
C ASP A 435 0.45 33.34 -14.25
N VAL A 436 -0.20 33.93 -15.24
CA VAL A 436 -0.29 33.43 -16.60
C VAL A 436 1.07 33.49 -17.26
N ALA A 437 1.68 32.34 -17.54
CA ALA A 437 2.97 32.23 -18.19
C ALA A 437 2.89 32.53 -19.70
N LEU A 438 1.91 31.96 -20.39
CA LEU A 438 1.79 32.10 -21.83
C LEU A 438 0.29 32.15 -22.26
N ARG A 439 -0.09 33.10 -23.11
CA ARG A 439 -1.40 33.14 -23.77
C ARG A 439 -1.30 32.56 -25.18
N PHE A 440 -2.32 31.87 -25.61
CA PHE A 440 -2.41 31.26 -26.96
C PHE A 440 -3.19 32.22 -27.88
N ASP A 441 -2.58 33.35 -28.19
CA ASP A 441 -3.22 34.49 -28.84
C ASP A 441 -2.79 34.78 -30.30
N ASN A 442 -1.84 33.96 -30.83
CA ASN A 442 -1.49 34.05 -32.24
C ASN A 442 -2.54 33.34 -33.12
N PRO A 443 -2.69 33.70 -34.40
CA PRO A 443 -3.68 33.12 -35.31
C PRO A 443 -3.51 31.58 -35.57
N TRP A 444 -2.34 31.04 -35.35
CA TRP A 444 -2.03 29.61 -35.47
C TRP A 444 -2.10 28.85 -34.15
N GLU A 445 -2.32 29.52 -33.06
CA GLU A 445 -2.56 28.98 -31.71
C GLU A 445 -4.07 28.86 -31.46
N GLY A 446 -4.57 29.30 -30.35
CA GLY A 446 -5.99 29.39 -30.01
C GLY A 446 -6.41 28.41 -28.93
N LYS A 447 -7.70 28.29 -28.74
CA LYS A 447 -8.33 27.65 -27.56
C LYS A 447 -8.08 26.14 -27.41
N PHE A 448 -7.59 25.50 -28.47
CA PHE A 448 -7.25 24.06 -28.42
C PHE A 448 -5.73 23.81 -28.38
N SER A 449 -4.92 24.82 -28.08
CA SER A 449 -3.51 24.66 -27.77
C SER A 449 -3.32 23.74 -26.59
N ALA A 450 -2.36 22.78 -26.68
CA ALA A 450 -2.22 21.70 -25.71
C ALA A 450 -0.82 21.07 -25.71
N TYR A 451 -0.64 20.08 -24.84
CA TYR A 451 0.55 19.22 -24.71
C TYR A 451 1.85 20.02 -24.60
N PRO A 452 1.93 20.99 -23.65
CA PRO A 452 3.17 21.73 -23.47
C PRO A 452 4.26 20.85 -22.89
N THR A 453 5.47 21.02 -23.42
CA THR A 453 6.71 20.45 -22.89
C THR A 453 7.64 21.60 -22.55
N VAL A 454 8.20 21.61 -21.35
CA VAL A 454 9.15 22.63 -20.88
C VAL A 454 10.48 21.97 -20.57
N ILE A 455 11.56 22.50 -21.17
CA ILE A 455 12.94 22.02 -20.99
C ILE A 455 13.78 23.20 -20.52
N HIS A 456 14.63 22.99 -19.54
CA HIS A 456 15.71 23.91 -19.17
C HIS A 456 17.04 23.27 -19.62
N ASP A 457 17.73 23.90 -20.57
CA ASP A 457 18.93 23.34 -21.19
C ASP A 457 20.26 23.89 -20.59
N GLY A 458 20.18 24.49 -19.43
CA GLY A 458 21.28 25.14 -18.69
C GLY A 458 21.24 26.64 -18.78
N ASP A 459 20.96 27.20 -19.96
CA ASP A 459 21.01 28.65 -20.23
C ASP A 459 19.61 29.23 -20.53
N LEU A 460 18.71 28.41 -21.07
CA LEU A 460 17.43 28.88 -21.62
C LEU A 460 16.30 27.92 -21.25
N TYR A 461 15.15 28.45 -20.88
CA TYR A 461 13.92 27.69 -20.77
C TYR A 461 13.25 27.67 -22.14
N ARG A 462 12.93 26.47 -22.64
CA ARG A 462 12.29 26.21 -23.92
C ARG A 462 10.94 25.59 -23.70
N MET A 463 9.93 26.09 -24.37
CA MET A 463 8.59 25.56 -24.33
C MET A 463 8.12 25.19 -25.71
N TYR A 464 7.63 23.96 -25.86
CA TYR A 464 7.01 23.46 -27.08
C TYR A 464 5.56 23.11 -26.78
N TYR A 465 4.66 23.49 -27.65
CA TYR A 465 3.25 23.24 -27.47
C TYR A 465 2.51 23.12 -28.78
N ARG A 466 1.43 22.37 -28.81
CA ARG A 466 0.53 22.34 -29.96
C ARG A 466 -0.23 23.65 -30.07
N GLY A 467 -0.15 24.32 -31.21
CA GLY A 467 -1.08 25.36 -31.62
C GLY A 467 -2.22 24.74 -32.44
N LEU A 468 -3.46 25.03 -32.07
CA LEU A 468 -4.65 24.54 -32.76
C LEU A 468 -5.80 25.55 -32.60
N PRO A 469 -6.04 26.41 -33.61
CA PRO A 469 -7.02 27.47 -33.51
C PRO A 469 -8.46 26.98 -33.34
N ASP A 470 -8.80 25.91 -34.03
CA ASP A 470 -10.14 25.33 -34.05
C ASP A 470 -10.07 23.77 -33.98
N SER A 471 -11.07 23.15 -33.39
CA SER A 471 -11.24 21.69 -33.37
C SER A 471 -12.01 21.14 -34.57
N THR A 472 -12.37 22.00 -35.57
CA THR A 472 -13.06 21.57 -36.79
C THR A 472 -12.22 20.58 -37.56
N LYS A 473 -12.87 19.55 -38.11
CA LYS A 473 -12.20 18.52 -38.91
C LYS A 473 -11.51 19.18 -40.11
N GLY A 474 -10.19 19.00 -40.22
CA GLY A 474 -9.36 19.56 -41.29
C GLY A 474 -8.53 20.78 -40.87
N THR A 475 -8.71 21.31 -39.66
CA THR A 475 -7.79 22.33 -39.11
C THR A 475 -6.43 21.70 -38.81
N ARG A 476 -5.37 22.34 -39.32
CA ARG A 476 -3.99 21.87 -39.10
C ARG A 476 -3.53 22.26 -37.71
N ALA A 477 -2.86 21.33 -37.02
CA ALA A 477 -2.09 21.60 -35.81
C ALA A 477 -0.68 22.05 -36.17
N TYR A 478 -0.09 22.87 -35.33
CA TYR A 478 1.28 23.38 -35.42
C TYR A 478 2.03 23.02 -34.13
N THR A 479 3.33 22.76 -34.21
CA THR A 479 4.17 22.78 -33.03
C THR A 479 4.77 24.17 -32.89
N CYS A 480 4.32 24.89 -31.89
CA CYS A 480 4.76 26.24 -31.55
C CYS A 480 5.88 26.20 -30.51
N TYR A 481 6.67 27.26 -30.49
CA TYR A 481 7.81 27.42 -29.59
C TYR A 481 7.74 28.74 -28.84
N ALA A 482 8.18 28.71 -27.58
CA ALA A 482 8.45 29.89 -26.79
C ALA A 482 9.70 29.71 -25.95
N GLU A 483 10.34 30.77 -25.55
CA GLU A 483 11.57 30.74 -24.76
C GLU A 483 11.54 31.79 -23.64
N SER A 484 12.37 31.53 -22.60
CA SER A 484 12.44 32.41 -21.43
C SER A 484 13.81 32.29 -20.78
N ASP A 485 14.33 33.39 -20.25
CA ASP A 485 15.59 33.42 -19.47
C ASP A 485 15.36 33.03 -18.00
N ASP A 486 14.14 33.16 -17.49
CA ASP A 486 13.82 32.99 -16.07
C ASP A 486 12.69 31.98 -15.78
N GLY A 487 12.08 31.40 -16.82
CA GLY A 487 10.92 30.54 -16.71
C GLY A 487 9.63 31.25 -16.27
N ILE A 488 9.62 32.57 -16.16
CA ILE A 488 8.49 33.40 -15.73
C ILE A 488 7.94 34.19 -16.90
N VAL A 489 8.80 34.95 -17.59
CA VAL A 489 8.44 35.79 -18.73
C VAL A 489 8.81 35.07 -20.02
N TRP A 490 7.81 34.71 -20.80
CA TRP A 490 7.97 33.92 -22.02
C TRP A 490 7.82 34.81 -23.26
N SER A 491 8.71 34.64 -24.21
CA SER A 491 8.68 35.26 -25.53
C SER A 491 8.41 34.22 -26.63
N LYS A 492 7.76 34.65 -27.71
CA LYS A 492 7.48 33.85 -28.90
C LYS A 492 8.33 34.41 -30.05
N PRO A 493 9.53 33.87 -30.29
CA PRO A 493 10.43 34.44 -31.30
C PRO A 493 9.90 34.22 -32.72
N ASN A 494 10.24 35.16 -33.60
CA ASN A 494 10.01 35.03 -35.03
C ASN A 494 11.06 34.08 -35.64
N LEU A 495 10.68 32.85 -35.95
CA LEU A 495 11.63 31.83 -36.42
C LEU A 495 11.76 31.81 -37.95
N GLY A 496 10.77 32.25 -38.71
CA GLY A 496 10.80 32.31 -40.16
C GLY A 496 10.83 30.97 -40.91
N LEU A 497 10.61 29.84 -40.20
CA LEU A 497 10.75 28.51 -40.79
C LEU A 497 9.60 28.15 -41.74
N TYR A 498 8.38 28.51 -41.40
CA TYR A 498 7.18 28.16 -42.16
C TYR A 498 6.36 29.41 -42.52
N GLU A 499 5.67 29.32 -43.67
CA GLU A 499 4.70 30.34 -44.04
C GLU A 499 3.31 29.92 -43.58
N ILE A 500 2.70 30.73 -42.70
CA ILE A 500 1.38 30.51 -42.13
C ILE A 500 0.53 31.74 -42.36
N ASN A 501 -0.64 31.59 -42.97
CA ASN A 501 -1.57 32.70 -43.27
C ASN A 501 -0.90 33.86 -44.06
N GLY A 502 0.08 33.55 -44.94
CA GLY A 502 0.78 34.54 -45.74
C GLY A 502 1.89 35.31 -45.04
N THR A 503 2.32 34.86 -43.86
CA THR A 503 3.44 35.47 -43.14
C THR A 503 4.41 34.38 -42.65
N ARG A 504 5.72 34.72 -42.60
CA ARG A 504 6.76 33.96 -41.95
C ARG A 504 7.07 34.45 -40.53
N ASP A 505 6.41 35.53 -40.09
CA ASP A 505 6.57 36.07 -38.75
C ASP A 505 5.78 35.23 -37.76
N ASN A 506 6.32 34.03 -37.43
CA ASN A 506 5.71 33.07 -36.51
C ASN A 506 6.74 32.26 -35.75
N ASN A 507 6.28 31.63 -34.67
CA ASN A 507 7.08 30.83 -33.75
C ASN A 507 6.90 29.32 -33.96
N VAL A 508 6.58 28.84 -35.15
CA VAL A 508 6.33 27.44 -35.44
C VAL A 508 7.63 26.72 -35.80
N VAL A 509 7.93 25.64 -35.09
CA VAL A 509 9.12 24.78 -35.28
C VAL A 509 8.82 23.50 -36.05
N LEU A 510 7.54 23.07 -36.14
CA LEU A 510 7.15 21.92 -36.93
C LEU A 510 5.76 22.14 -37.52
N MET A 511 5.64 21.93 -38.81
CA MET A 511 4.39 21.95 -39.56
C MET A 511 4.45 20.88 -40.65
N GLU A 512 3.88 19.72 -40.32
CA GLU A 512 3.88 18.56 -41.23
C GLU A 512 2.47 18.24 -41.76
N GLU A 513 2.38 17.60 -42.92
CA GLU A 513 1.10 17.12 -43.45
C GLU A 513 0.50 15.97 -42.64
N ASN A 514 1.37 15.23 -41.92
CA ASN A 514 1.04 14.04 -41.15
C ASN A 514 0.80 14.42 -39.70
N LEU A 515 -0.18 14.77 -39.16
CA LEU A 515 -0.64 15.01 -37.77
C LEU A 515 0.43 14.99 -36.62
N TRP A 516 1.74 14.97 -36.91
CA TRP A 516 2.82 14.84 -35.93
C TRP A 516 2.87 16.05 -34.97
N SER A 517 2.51 17.23 -35.43
CA SER A 517 2.38 18.44 -34.62
C SER A 517 1.25 18.35 -33.59
N HIS A 518 0.42 17.31 -33.63
CA HIS A 518 -0.68 17.15 -32.67
C HIS A 518 -0.18 16.91 -31.25
N ASN A 519 0.90 16.13 -31.07
CA ASN A 519 1.45 15.74 -29.76
C ASN A 519 2.97 15.57 -29.80
N PHE A 520 3.67 16.48 -30.42
CA PHE A 520 5.13 16.53 -30.45
C PHE A 520 5.70 16.74 -29.05
N SER A 521 6.61 15.85 -28.62
CA SER A 521 7.16 15.80 -27.27
C SER A 521 8.69 15.73 -27.28
N PRO A 522 9.40 16.86 -27.23
CA PRO A 522 10.85 16.90 -27.20
C PRO A 522 11.42 16.70 -25.80
N PHE A 523 12.69 16.30 -25.77
CA PHE A 523 13.52 16.23 -24.56
C PHE A 523 14.98 16.51 -24.88
N LEU A 524 15.74 16.93 -23.85
CA LEU A 524 17.19 17.05 -23.90
C LEU A 524 17.78 15.65 -23.67
N ASP A 525 18.60 15.15 -24.60
CA ASP A 525 19.24 13.84 -24.46
C ASP A 525 20.47 13.93 -23.59
N THR A 526 20.40 13.38 -22.39
CA THR A 526 21.47 13.37 -21.38
C THR A 526 22.37 12.13 -21.49
N ARG A 527 22.20 11.29 -22.51
CA ARG A 527 23.01 10.11 -22.71
C ARG A 527 24.49 10.49 -22.89
N PRO A 528 25.43 9.84 -22.17
CA PRO A 528 26.85 10.06 -22.36
C PRO A 528 27.25 9.80 -23.82
N GLY A 529 27.95 10.78 -24.42
CA GLY A 529 28.49 10.67 -25.78
C GLY A 529 27.46 10.87 -26.89
N VAL A 530 26.29 11.45 -26.60
CA VAL A 530 25.34 11.84 -27.64
C VAL A 530 25.98 12.82 -28.63
N PRO A 531 25.83 12.61 -29.96
CA PRO A 531 26.36 13.55 -30.94
C PRO A 531 25.71 14.94 -30.81
N PRO A 532 26.45 16.05 -30.96
CA PRO A 532 25.89 17.41 -30.84
C PRO A 532 24.68 17.68 -31.74
N GLU A 533 24.66 17.09 -32.92
CA GLU A 533 23.55 17.18 -33.87
C GLU A 533 22.30 16.47 -33.41
N GLN A 534 22.40 15.64 -32.36
CA GLN A 534 21.29 14.90 -31.75
C GLN A 534 21.06 15.32 -30.28
N ARG A 535 21.52 16.48 -29.87
CA ARG A 535 21.42 17.00 -28.50
C ARG A 535 19.98 17.02 -28.01
N PHE A 536 19.05 17.34 -28.89
CA PHE A 536 17.62 17.24 -28.62
C PHE A 536 17.03 16.09 -29.43
N LYS A 537 16.12 15.35 -28.78
CA LYS A 537 15.31 14.34 -29.44
C LYS A 537 13.83 14.60 -29.17
N ALA A 538 12.98 14.11 -30.05
CA ALA A 538 11.55 14.20 -29.85
C ALA A 538 10.85 12.95 -30.37
N ILE A 539 9.68 12.69 -29.78
CA ILE A 539 8.72 11.73 -30.34
C ILE A 539 7.43 12.45 -30.71
N ALA A 540 6.76 11.96 -31.73
CA ALA A 540 5.43 12.40 -32.10
C ALA A 540 4.59 11.21 -32.53
N SER A 541 3.27 11.37 -32.57
CA SER A 541 2.40 10.28 -32.98
C SER A 541 1.43 10.70 -34.07
N GLU A 542 1.13 9.76 -34.94
CA GLU A 542 -0.02 9.82 -35.83
C GLU A 542 -1.14 8.98 -35.23
N ASN A 543 -1.77 9.51 -34.16
CA ASN A 543 -2.89 8.89 -33.46
C ASN A 543 -2.67 7.39 -33.15
N LYS A 544 -3.36 6.50 -33.88
CA LYS A 544 -3.32 5.04 -33.70
C LYS A 544 -2.34 4.33 -34.63
N HIS A 545 -1.63 5.05 -35.49
CA HIS A 545 -0.75 4.42 -36.48
C HIS A 545 0.61 4.09 -35.87
N GLY A 546 1.23 5.01 -35.16
CA GLY A 546 2.52 4.75 -34.52
C GLY A 546 3.21 6.00 -34.01
N LEU A 547 4.39 5.78 -33.44
CA LEU A 547 5.30 6.83 -32.97
C LEU A 547 6.43 7.02 -33.99
N VAL A 548 6.78 8.29 -34.24
CA VAL A 548 7.93 8.73 -35.06
C VAL A 548 8.91 9.49 -34.20
N SER A 549 10.19 9.51 -34.58
CA SER A 549 11.27 10.15 -33.84
C SER A 549 11.94 11.24 -34.64
N PHE A 550 12.39 12.28 -33.93
CA PHE A 550 13.09 13.44 -34.46
C PHE A 550 14.35 13.72 -33.67
N VAL A 551 15.30 14.41 -34.33
CA VAL A 551 16.51 14.96 -33.70
C VAL A 551 16.68 16.42 -34.06
N SER A 552 17.41 17.14 -33.20
CA SER A 552 17.80 18.53 -33.42
C SER A 552 19.08 18.84 -32.65
N SER A 553 19.93 19.71 -33.22
CA SER A 553 21.12 20.24 -32.55
C SER A 553 20.80 21.45 -31.67
N ASP A 554 19.78 22.22 -32.02
CA ASP A 554 19.45 23.53 -31.42
C ASP A 554 18.03 23.60 -30.79
N GLY A 555 17.22 22.55 -30.98
CA GLY A 555 15.83 22.51 -30.50
C GLY A 555 14.84 23.33 -31.36
N ILE A 556 15.30 23.92 -32.46
CA ILE A 556 14.50 24.73 -33.40
C ILE A 556 14.35 24.02 -34.75
N HIS A 557 15.45 23.51 -35.30
CA HIS A 557 15.47 22.80 -36.57
C HIS A 557 15.39 21.30 -36.33
N TRP A 558 14.29 20.70 -36.71
CA TRP A 558 14.01 19.28 -36.46
C TRP A 558 14.07 18.44 -37.71
N GLU A 559 14.74 17.30 -37.62
CA GLU A 559 14.83 16.32 -38.67
C GLU A 559 14.27 14.97 -38.19
N GLN A 560 13.47 14.33 -39.04
CA GLN A 560 12.97 12.97 -38.73
C GLN A 560 14.14 11.98 -38.82
N MET A 561 14.26 11.08 -37.83
CA MET A 561 15.39 10.14 -37.73
C MET A 561 15.29 9.00 -38.74
N SER A 562 14.08 8.57 -39.10
CA SER A 562 13.85 7.45 -40.02
C SER A 562 12.50 7.60 -40.72
N ASP A 563 12.40 7.03 -41.95
CA ASP A 563 11.11 6.91 -42.61
C ASP A 563 10.22 5.89 -41.91
N GLY A 564 9.05 6.32 -41.43
CA GLY A 564 8.04 5.47 -40.82
C GLY A 564 8.03 5.44 -39.29
N TYR A 565 7.26 4.51 -38.75
CA TYR A 565 7.02 4.41 -37.31
C TYR A 565 8.06 3.50 -36.65
N PHE A 566 8.67 3.95 -35.56
CA PHE A 566 9.56 3.11 -34.76
C PHE A 566 8.80 2.20 -33.79
N PHE A 567 7.55 2.53 -33.47
CA PHE A 567 6.72 1.74 -32.54
C PHE A 567 5.23 1.89 -32.87
N THR A 568 4.50 0.76 -32.94
CA THR A 568 3.10 0.72 -33.41
C THR A 568 2.13 0.01 -32.48
N ASP A 569 2.63 -0.58 -31.36
CA ASP A 569 1.80 -1.31 -30.40
C ASP A 569 1.28 -0.38 -29.30
N GLY A 570 0.29 0.46 -29.61
CA GLY A 570 -0.30 1.41 -28.67
C GLY A 570 -1.45 2.23 -29.27
N LEU A 571 -2.02 3.12 -28.47
CA LEU A 571 -3.06 4.07 -28.85
C LEU A 571 -2.60 5.49 -28.48
N PHE A 572 -1.87 6.10 -29.39
CA PHE A 572 -0.96 7.22 -29.14
C PHE A 572 -1.61 8.61 -29.16
N ASP A 573 -2.94 8.72 -29.24
CA ASP A 573 -3.65 10.00 -29.16
C ASP A 573 -3.58 10.59 -27.73
N SER A 574 -2.37 11.00 -27.32
CA SER A 574 -2.06 11.58 -26.02
C SER A 574 -0.69 12.25 -26.06
N HIS A 575 -0.28 12.86 -24.96
CA HIS A 575 1.08 13.33 -24.73
C HIS A 575 1.95 12.11 -24.36
N ASN A 576 2.56 11.48 -25.35
CA ASN A 576 3.52 10.42 -25.20
C ASN A 576 4.89 11.06 -24.91
N VAL A 577 5.70 10.45 -24.06
CA VAL A 577 6.95 11.05 -23.57
C VAL A 577 8.10 10.07 -23.68
N ALA A 578 9.31 10.60 -23.95
CA ALA A 578 10.53 9.80 -23.96
C ALA A 578 11.67 10.57 -23.27
N PHE A 579 12.66 9.84 -22.79
CA PHE A 579 13.88 10.40 -22.21
C PHE A 579 14.98 9.33 -22.10
N TRP A 580 16.23 9.76 -21.88
CA TRP A 580 17.30 8.88 -21.46
C TRP A 580 17.25 8.67 -19.94
N SER A 581 17.30 7.42 -19.51
CA SER A 581 17.40 7.06 -18.10
C SER A 581 18.84 6.69 -17.73
N GLU A 582 19.44 7.46 -16.83
CA GLU A 582 20.77 7.14 -16.28
C GLU A 582 20.72 5.87 -15.41
N SER A 583 19.66 5.71 -14.61
CA SER A 583 19.50 4.57 -13.69
C SER A 583 19.21 3.25 -14.41
N GLU A 584 18.50 3.26 -15.54
CA GLU A 584 18.22 2.06 -16.35
C GLU A 584 19.21 1.92 -17.54
N ASN A 585 20.05 2.92 -17.78
CA ASN A 585 21.03 2.99 -18.88
C ASN A 585 20.42 2.71 -20.26
N ARG A 586 19.26 3.33 -20.52
CA ARG A 586 18.49 3.19 -21.79
C ARG A 586 17.50 4.33 -21.99
N TYR A 587 16.98 4.45 -23.19
CA TYR A 587 15.81 5.29 -23.46
C TYR A 587 14.54 4.61 -22.99
N ILE A 588 13.66 5.40 -22.40
CA ILE A 588 12.34 4.99 -21.95
C ILE A 588 11.30 5.80 -22.71
N CYS A 589 10.24 5.17 -23.17
CA CYS A 589 9.08 5.83 -23.73
C CYS A 589 7.83 5.40 -22.98
N TYR A 590 7.08 6.37 -22.41
CA TYR A 590 5.78 6.15 -21.81
C TYR A 590 4.69 6.67 -22.73
N PHE A 591 3.65 5.86 -22.96
CA PHE A 591 2.56 6.17 -23.85
C PHE A 591 1.24 5.63 -23.33
N ARG A 592 0.13 6.17 -23.87
CA ARG A 592 -1.20 5.76 -23.44
C ARG A 592 -1.62 4.43 -24.07
N THR A 593 -2.27 3.62 -23.24
CA THR A 593 -3.03 2.43 -23.66
C THR A 593 -4.43 2.43 -23.03
N TRP A 594 -5.15 1.34 -23.17
CA TRP A 594 -6.45 1.13 -22.57
C TRP A 594 -6.53 -0.29 -22.02
N THR A 595 -7.24 -0.47 -20.90
CA THR A 595 -7.39 -1.79 -20.27
C THR A 595 -8.27 -2.76 -21.06
N GLY A 596 -9.11 -2.26 -21.95
CA GLY A 596 -9.97 -3.06 -22.83
C GLY A 596 -9.56 -2.94 -24.30
N GLU A 597 -10.29 -3.60 -25.18
CA GLU A 597 -10.03 -3.60 -26.62
C GLU A 597 -10.31 -2.23 -27.24
N GLY A 598 -9.39 -1.73 -28.06
CA GLY A 598 -9.47 -0.42 -28.71
C GLY A 598 -9.51 0.72 -27.68
N TYR A 599 -10.54 1.56 -27.74
CA TYR A 599 -10.75 2.69 -26.84
C TYR A 599 -11.76 2.37 -25.72
N SER A 600 -11.75 1.15 -25.17
CA SER A 600 -12.65 0.71 -24.10
C SER A 600 -11.93 0.50 -22.79
N GLY A 601 -12.69 0.44 -21.67
CA GLY A 601 -12.13 0.33 -20.33
C GLY A 601 -11.51 1.64 -19.83
N PHE A 602 -10.45 1.54 -19.04
CA PHE A 602 -9.74 2.70 -18.49
C PHE A 602 -8.57 3.11 -19.37
N ARG A 603 -8.34 4.43 -19.48
CA ARG A 603 -7.08 4.96 -20.02
C ARG A 603 -5.97 4.63 -19.05
N THR A 604 -4.93 3.96 -19.52
CA THR A 604 -3.77 3.57 -18.72
C THR A 604 -2.49 3.92 -19.44
N ILE A 605 -1.36 3.60 -18.85
CA ILE A 605 -0.03 3.92 -19.33
C ILE A 605 0.73 2.61 -19.56
N ALA A 606 1.45 2.53 -20.65
CA ALA A 606 2.44 1.50 -20.90
C ALA A 606 3.80 2.12 -21.19
N ARG A 607 4.85 1.31 -21.13
CA ARG A 607 6.21 1.73 -21.48
C ARG A 607 6.82 0.79 -22.53
N THR A 608 7.80 1.30 -23.23
CA THR A 608 8.77 0.53 -24.02
C THR A 608 10.16 1.13 -23.79
N THR A 609 11.20 0.38 -24.08
CA THR A 609 12.59 0.80 -23.84
C THR A 609 13.45 0.54 -25.08
N SER A 610 14.55 1.32 -25.24
CA SER A 610 15.51 1.20 -26.31
C SER A 610 16.93 1.51 -25.82
N GLU A 611 17.94 0.87 -26.36
CA GLU A 611 19.34 1.17 -26.10
C GLU A 611 19.88 2.28 -27.04
N ASP A 612 19.26 2.45 -28.21
CA ASP A 612 19.76 3.31 -29.30
C ASP A 612 18.77 4.35 -29.81
N PHE A 613 17.54 4.40 -29.23
CA PHE A 613 16.42 5.24 -29.68
C PHE A 613 15.84 4.86 -31.06
N ILE A 614 16.29 3.78 -31.65
CA ILE A 614 15.88 3.27 -32.98
C ILE A 614 15.12 1.95 -32.80
N ASN A 615 15.72 1.01 -32.08
CA ASN A 615 15.18 -0.32 -31.85
C ASN A 615 14.50 -0.38 -30.49
N TRP A 616 13.18 -0.52 -30.48
CA TRP A 616 12.37 -0.52 -29.26
C TRP A 616 11.88 -1.90 -28.91
N GLY A 617 11.90 -2.20 -27.62
CA GLY A 617 11.42 -3.46 -27.06
C GLY A 617 9.89 -3.58 -27.08
N PRO A 618 9.34 -4.68 -26.55
CA PRO A 618 7.90 -4.88 -26.48
C PRO A 618 7.23 -3.88 -25.52
N ARG A 619 5.91 -3.71 -25.69
CA ARG A 619 5.07 -2.98 -24.76
C ARG A 619 5.03 -3.69 -23.40
N VAL A 620 5.14 -2.91 -22.31
CA VAL A 620 4.96 -3.35 -20.94
C VAL A 620 3.95 -2.43 -20.28
N GLU A 621 2.85 -2.98 -19.81
CA GLU A 621 1.84 -2.20 -19.08
C GLU A 621 2.39 -1.74 -17.72
N MET A 622 2.01 -0.52 -17.32
CA MET A 622 2.36 -0.01 -16.00
C MET A 622 1.36 -0.52 -14.96
N GLU A 623 1.89 -0.85 -13.80
CA GLU A 623 1.14 -1.26 -12.61
C GLU A 623 1.09 -0.11 -11.59
N TYR A 624 0.00 -0.04 -10.82
CA TYR A 624 -0.25 1.03 -9.85
C TYR A 624 -0.40 0.49 -8.42
N GLY A 625 0.10 -0.71 -8.18
CA GLY A 625 -0.07 -1.41 -6.91
C GLY A 625 -1.54 -1.72 -6.61
N ASN A 626 -1.93 -1.56 -5.36
CA ASN A 626 -3.29 -1.87 -4.89
C ASN A 626 -4.25 -0.67 -4.94
N THR A 627 -4.00 0.30 -5.81
CA THR A 627 -4.86 1.49 -5.93
C THR A 627 -6.03 1.26 -6.89
N PRO A 628 -7.16 1.95 -6.71
CA PRO A 628 -8.27 1.89 -7.65
C PRO A 628 -7.85 2.28 -9.07
N GLN A 629 -8.46 1.66 -10.08
CA GLN A 629 -8.23 2.04 -11.47
C GLN A 629 -8.78 3.44 -11.78
N GLU A 630 -7.95 4.27 -12.42
CA GLU A 630 -8.27 5.63 -12.80
C GLU A 630 -8.07 5.82 -14.31
N HIS A 631 -8.80 6.78 -14.93
CA HIS A 631 -8.49 7.20 -16.28
C HIS A 631 -7.32 8.19 -16.27
N LEU A 632 -6.14 7.76 -16.69
CA LEU A 632 -4.96 8.59 -16.86
C LEU A 632 -4.89 9.12 -18.30
N TYR A 633 -5.26 10.39 -18.49
CA TYR A 633 -5.34 10.98 -19.83
C TYR A 633 -3.97 11.30 -20.42
N THR A 634 -3.05 11.80 -19.61
CA THR A 634 -1.62 11.97 -19.91
C THR A 634 -0.80 11.36 -18.79
N ASN A 635 0.50 11.13 -19.01
CA ASN A 635 1.39 10.60 -17.97
C ASN A 635 2.38 11.64 -17.43
N GLY A 636 2.98 12.49 -18.29
CA GLY A 636 3.96 13.51 -17.92
C GLY A 636 5.21 12.95 -17.20
N THR A 637 5.55 11.68 -17.40
CA THR A 637 6.64 11.00 -16.70
C THR A 637 8.00 11.42 -17.22
N HIS A 638 8.89 11.88 -16.31
CA HIS A 638 10.27 12.25 -16.65
C HIS A 638 11.16 12.16 -15.41
N PRO A 639 12.50 12.02 -15.57
CA PRO A 639 13.45 12.04 -14.47
C PRO A 639 13.43 13.40 -13.75
N TYR A 640 13.49 13.38 -12.44
CA TYR A 640 13.65 14.62 -11.67
C TYR A 640 15.11 15.06 -11.72
N PHE A 641 15.40 16.26 -12.20
CA PHE A 641 16.77 16.70 -12.51
C PHE A 641 17.73 16.74 -11.30
N ARG A 642 17.20 16.85 -10.05
CA ARG A 642 18.01 16.79 -8.82
C ARG A 642 18.20 15.37 -8.29
N ALA A 643 17.36 14.43 -8.73
CA ALA A 643 17.39 13.01 -8.37
C ALA A 643 16.96 12.16 -9.58
N PRO A 644 17.81 12.01 -10.63
CA PRO A 644 17.41 11.41 -11.91
C PRO A 644 16.97 9.94 -11.83
N HIS A 645 17.26 9.26 -10.74
CA HIS A 645 16.80 7.90 -10.46
C HIS A 645 15.35 7.84 -9.95
N ILE A 646 14.73 9.00 -9.69
CA ILE A 646 13.32 9.14 -9.36
C ILE A 646 12.64 9.80 -10.55
N TYR A 647 11.71 9.08 -11.20
CA TYR A 647 10.87 9.68 -12.22
C TYR A 647 9.59 10.17 -11.57
N ILE A 648 9.29 11.42 -11.78
CA ILE A 648 8.03 12.05 -11.40
C ILE A 648 7.06 12.01 -12.56
N ALA A 649 5.78 11.85 -12.27
CA ALA A 649 4.71 11.80 -13.24
C ALA A 649 3.58 12.74 -12.82
N LEU A 650 3.49 13.86 -13.53
CA LEU A 650 2.36 14.78 -13.38
C LEU A 650 1.30 14.40 -14.41
N ALA A 651 0.38 13.55 -14.01
CA ALA A 651 -0.63 13.01 -14.90
C ALA A 651 -1.95 13.78 -14.83
N LYS A 652 -2.66 13.82 -15.96
CA LYS A 652 -4.05 14.28 -15.97
C LYS A 652 -4.97 13.11 -15.65
N ARG A 653 -5.65 13.17 -14.52
CA ARG A 653 -6.73 12.26 -14.17
C ARG A 653 -8.04 12.76 -14.74
N PHE A 654 -8.80 11.87 -15.37
CA PHE A 654 -10.00 12.22 -16.13
C PHE A 654 -11.22 11.42 -15.65
N PHE A 655 -12.32 12.10 -15.45
CA PHE A 655 -13.60 11.52 -15.03
C PHE A 655 -14.65 11.70 -16.13
N PRO A 656 -14.83 10.72 -17.03
CA PRO A 656 -15.64 10.85 -18.23
C PRO A 656 -17.15 11.05 -17.97
N SER A 657 -17.62 10.68 -16.79
CA SER A 657 -19.05 10.75 -16.42
C SER A 657 -19.34 11.63 -15.21
N LYS A 658 -18.33 12.42 -14.75
CA LYS A 658 -18.47 13.29 -13.58
C LYS A 658 -18.40 14.76 -14.02
N ALA A 659 -19.53 15.38 -14.23
CA ALA A 659 -19.63 16.80 -14.58
C ALA A 659 -19.81 17.66 -13.32
N ALA A 660 -18.98 18.71 -13.18
CA ALA A 660 -19.11 19.68 -12.11
C ALA A 660 -20.08 20.83 -12.47
N LEU A 661 -20.28 21.07 -13.77
CA LEU A 661 -21.10 22.16 -14.30
C LEU A 661 -22.39 21.61 -14.92
N SER A 662 -23.45 22.42 -14.89
CA SER A 662 -24.65 22.13 -15.68
C SER A 662 -24.32 22.19 -17.18
N GLN A 663 -25.09 21.50 -18.01
CA GLN A 663 -24.92 21.52 -19.45
C GLN A 663 -25.09 22.92 -20.06
N GLU A 664 -25.94 23.73 -19.45
CA GLU A 664 -26.17 25.12 -19.88
C GLU A 664 -24.92 25.97 -19.66
N VAL A 665 -24.33 25.94 -18.47
CA VAL A 665 -23.09 26.66 -18.14
C VAL A 665 -21.92 26.17 -19.00
N SER A 666 -21.78 24.88 -19.18
CA SER A 666 -20.70 24.32 -20.01
C SER A 666 -20.81 24.73 -21.48
N ARG A 667 -22.04 24.74 -22.04
CA ARG A 667 -22.28 25.21 -23.44
C ARG A 667 -22.05 26.72 -23.62
N ALA A 668 -22.16 27.49 -22.59
CA ALA A 668 -21.82 28.92 -22.62
C ALA A 668 -20.29 29.14 -22.63
N LEU A 669 -19.50 28.18 -22.19
CA LEU A 669 -18.05 28.27 -22.12
C LEU A 669 -17.33 27.59 -23.29
N VAL A 670 -17.86 26.48 -23.80
CA VAL A 670 -17.25 25.69 -24.86
C VAL A 670 -18.26 25.26 -25.92
N ASP A 671 -17.83 25.23 -27.18
CA ASP A 671 -18.67 24.82 -28.30
C ASP A 671 -18.96 23.32 -28.35
N ASN A 672 -18.07 22.50 -27.78
CA ASN A 672 -18.18 21.05 -27.82
C ASN A 672 -19.04 20.52 -26.65
N PRO A 673 -20.24 19.95 -26.95
CA PRO A 673 -21.15 19.46 -25.89
C PRO A 673 -20.59 18.27 -25.08
N ASP A 674 -19.60 17.54 -25.58
CA ASP A 674 -18.98 16.44 -24.83
C ASP A 674 -18.10 16.93 -23.68
N TYR A 675 -17.66 18.19 -23.72
CA TYR A 675 -16.89 18.80 -22.64
C TYR A 675 -17.77 19.15 -21.41
N ALA A 676 -19.08 19.10 -21.57
CA ALA A 676 -20.04 19.32 -20.50
C ALA A 676 -20.25 18.10 -19.58
N LYS A 677 -19.72 16.93 -19.91
CA LYS A 677 -20.06 15.64 -19.24
C LYS A 677 -18.98 15.13 -18.30
N ALA A 678 -17.84 15.76 -18.27
CA ALA A 678 -16.64 15.23 -17.63
C ALA A 678 -15.93 16.31 -16.81
N SER A 679 -15.01 15.88 -15.96
CA SER A 679 -14.08 16.75 -15.23
C SER A 679 -12.68 16.13 -15.22
N SER A 680 -11.69 16.90 -14.80
CA SER A 680 -10.31 16.46 -14.69
C SER A 680 -9.55 17.24 -13.63
N ASP A 681 -8.50 16.65 -13.08
CA ASP A 681 -7.51 17.28 -12.22
C ASP A 681 -6.09 16.78 -12.58
N SER A 682 -5.09 17.35 -11.92
CA SER A 682 -3.69 16.90 -12.06
C SER A 682 -3.29 16.11 -10.83
N ILE A 683 -2.65 14.96 -11.03
CA ILE A 683 -2.18 14.07 -9.96
C ILE A 683 -0.68 13.89 -9.99
N PHE A 684 -0.13 13.42 -8.88
CA PHE A 684 1.28 13.11 -8.70
C PHE A 684 1.47 11.62 -8.50
N MET A 685 2.43 11.05 -9.22
CA MET A 685 2.91 9.68 -9.06
C MET A 685 4.43 9.65 -9.22
N THR A 686 5.07 8.59 -8.75
CA THR A 686 6.50 8.39 -8.96
C THR A 686 6.79 6.97 -9.44
N THR A 687 7.97 6.77 -10.02
CA THR A 687 8.54 5.45 -10.28
C THR A 687 10.06 5.51 -10.22
N ARG A 688 10.69 4.42 -9.83
CA ARG A 688 12.15 4.27 -9.83
C ARG A 688 12.62 3.38 -10.99
N GLY A 689 11.88 3.37 -12.08
CA GLY A 689 12.09 2.48 -13.22
C GLY A 689 11.22 1.21 -13.14
N GLY A 690 11.45 0.28 -14.09
CA GLY A 690 10.58 -0.89 -14.23
C GLY A 690 9.16 -0.51 -14.65
N ASN A 691 8.18 -1.35 -14.31
CA ASN A 691 6.79 -1.19 -14.73
C ASN A 691 5.82 -0.79 -13.60
N GLN A 692 6.33 -0.31 -12.47
CA GLN A 692 5.48 0.08 -11.34
C GLN A 692 5.52 1.59 -11.08
N TYR A 693 4.35 2.20 -10.98
CA TYR A 693 4.18 3.51 -10.36
C TYR A 693 3.85 3.39 -8.88
N ASP A 694 4.45 4.24 -8.06
CA ASP A 694 3.95 4.51 -6.72
C ASP A 694 2.82 5.55 -6.82
N ARG A 695 1.60 5.13 -6.52
CA ARG A 695 0.38 5.94 -6.57
C ARG A 695 -0.24 6.08 -5.17
N ARG A 696 0.56 6.17 -4.11
CA ARG A 696 0.08 6.29 -2.73
C ARG A 696 -0.71 7.58 -2.46
N PHE A 697 -0.39 8.66 -3.14
CA PHE A 697 -1.09 9.93 -3.00
C PHE A 697 -2.28 9.95 -3.95
N MET A 698 -3.47 9.61 -3.44
CA MET A 698 -4.71 9.56 -4.24
C MET A 698 -5.34 10.94 -4.46
N GLU A 699 -4.93 11.96 -3.70
CA GLU A 699 -5.39 13.33 -3.79
C GLU A 699 -4.98 13.98 -5.11
N ALA A 700 -5.66 15.06 -5.48
CA ALA A 700 -5.22 15.93 -6.57
C ALA A 700 -3.98 16.72 -6.14
N PHE A 701 -2.91 16.65 -6.93
CA PHE A 701 -1.71 17.45 -6.75
C PHE A 701 -1.95 18.93 -7.11
N ILE A 702 -2.67 19.18 -8.22
CA ILE A 702 -3.16 20.50 -8.56
C ILE A 702 -4.67 20.40 -8.78
N ARG A 703 -5.43 21.03 -7.91
CA ARG A 703 -6.89 21.12 -8.02
C ARG A 703 -7.30 22.03 -9.15
N PRO A 704 -8.49 21.85 -9.75
CA PRO A 704 -8.97 22.69 -10.85
C PRO A 704 -8.93 24.20 -10.54
N GLY A 705 -9.55 24.62 -9.48
CA GLY A 705 -9.64 26.02 -9.09
C GLY A 705 -11.08 26.45 -8.75
N PRO A 706 -11.28 27.72 -8.33
CA PRO A 706 -12.55 28.18 -7.80
C PRO A 706 -13.53 28.70 -8.86
N THR A 707 -13.11 28.89 -10.13
CA THR A 707 -13.97 29.47 -11.16
C THR A 707 -14.67 28.41 -11.99
N VAL A 708 -15.81 28.73 -12.59
CA VAL A 708 -16.53 27.79 -13.46
C VAL A 708 -15.70 27.36 -14.68
N GLN A 709 -14.81 28.22 -15.15
CA GLN A 709 -13.91 27.98 -16.27
C GLN A 709 -12.93 26.83 -15.98
N ASP A 710 -12.49 26.66 -14.72
CA ASP A 710 -11.55 25.63 -14.29
C ASP A 710 -12.17 24.21 -14.34
N TRP A 711 -13.48 24.07 -14.48
CA TRP A 711 -14.21 22.81 -14.38
C TRP A 711 -14.73 22.26 -15.70
N VAL A 712 -14.29 22.82 -16.81
CA VAL A 712 -14.59 22.29 -18.14
C VAL A 712 -13.79 21.02 -18.38
N ALA A 713 -14.42 20.02 -18.98
CA ALA A 713 -13.74 18.76 -19.34
C ALA A 713 -12.52 19.01 -20.24
N ARG A 714 -11.50 18.23 -20.07
CA ARG A 714 -10.19 18.31 -20.74
C ARG A 714 -9.33 19.51 -20.38
N ASP A 715 -9.76 20.34 -19.45
CA ASP A 715 -8.91 21.33 -18.80
C ASP A 715 -7.88 20.65 -17.87
N ASN A 716 -7.07 21.42 -17.16
CA ASN A 716 -6.18 20.96 -16.09
C ASN A 716 -5.08 19.96 -16.55
N THR A 717 -4.58 20.12 -17.79
CA THR A 717 -3.50 19.28 -18.31
C THR A 717 -2.14 19.83 -17.87
N PRO A 718 -1.36 19.10 -17.03
CA PRO A 718 0.02 19.48 -16.70
C PRO A 718 0.90 19.47 -17.94
N ALA A 719 1.86 20.37 -17.99
CA ALA A 719 2.97 20.30 -18.92
C ALA A 719 3.89 19.13 -18.57
N LEU A 720 4.56 18.57 -19.55
CA LEU A 720 5.75 17.76 -19.33
C LEU A 720 6.91 18.67 -18.92
N GLY A 721 7.63 18.30 -17.87
CA GLY A 721 8.80 19.02 -17.39
C GLY A 721 8.50 19.85 -16.13
N VAL A 722 9.17 19.48 -15.05
CA VAL A 722 9.36 20.30 -13.86
C VAL A 722 10.75 20.88 -13.97
N VAL A 723 10.85 22.20 -13.92
CA VAL A 723 12.10 22.91 -14.14
C VAL A 723 12.54 23.67 -12.88
N ARG A 724 13.83 23.95 -12.79
CA ARG A 724 14.37 24.82 -11.74
C ARG A 724 13.77 26.22 -11.89
N GLY A 725 13.22 26.78 -10.83
CA GLY A 725 12.81 28.18 -10.80
C GLY A 725 13.93 29.03 -10.24
N ASN A 726 14.26 28.82 -8.99
CA ASN A 726 15.40 29.44 -8.30
C ASN A 726 16.00 28.41 -7.33
N ASP A 727 16.87 28.84 -6.42
CA ASP A 727 17.52 27.93 -5.48
C ASP A 727 16.53 27.28 -4.49
N ARG A 728 15.35 27.85 -4.33
CA ARG A 728 14.33 27.42 -3.37
C ARG A 728 13.04 26.89 -4.00
N GLU A 729 12.81 27.16 -5.30
CA GLU A 729 11.55 26.86 -5.96
C GLU A 729 11.73 26.13 -7.28
N LEU A 730 10.80 25.25 -7.56
CA LEU A 730 10.56 24.59 -8.84
C LEU A 730 9.41 25.29 -9.55
N TYR A 731 9.41 25.29 -10.88
CA TYR A 731 8.29 25.75 -11.70
C TYR A 731 7.66 24.60 -12.45
N LEU A 732 6.32 24.62 -12.42
CA LEU A 732 5.44 23.71 -13.14
C LEU A 732 4.45 24.55 -13.93
N TYR A 733 3.92 23.98 -15.01
CA TYR A 733 2.95 24.66 -15.83
C TYR A 733 1.74 23.78 -16.09
N ARG A 734 0.56 24.40 -16.24
CA ARG A 734 -0.69 23.70 -16.48
C ARG A 734 -1.56 24.50 -17.46
N ILE A 735 -2.17 23.81 -18.41
CA ILE A 735 -3.18 24.41 -19.28
C ILE A 735 -4.40 24.75 -18.44
N SER A 736 -4.86 26.00 -18.59
CA SER A 736 -6.07 26.51 -18.00
C SER A 736 -7.02 26.97 -19.10
N TYR A 737 -8.32 26.71 -18.92
CA TYR A 737 -9.42 27.09 -19.79
C TYR A 737 -9.34 26.50 -21.21
N TYR A 738 -8.91 25.24 -21.31
CA TYR A 738 -8.85 24.50 -22.58
C TYR A 738 -10.21 24.49 -23.28
N GLY A 739 -10.23 24.80 -24.57
CA GLY A 739 -11.44 24.89 -25.38
C GLY A 739 -12.23 26.21 -25.19
N GLN A 740 -11.73 27.16 -24.41
CA GLN A 740 -12.32 28.47 -24.15
C GLN A 740 -11.45 29.59 -24.78
N ASP A 741 -12.04 30.71 -25.13
CA ASP A 741 -11.32 31.81 -25.78
C ASP A 741 -10.18 32.39 -24.91
N ALA A 742 -10.27 32.26 -23.60
CA ALA A 742 -9.24 32.66 -22.64
C ALA A 742 -8.20 31.58 -22.33
N SER A 743 -8.09 30.53 -23.16
CA SER A 743 -7.12 29.44 -22.95
C SER A 743 -5.68 29.96 -22.83
N HIS A 744 -4.98 29.48 -21.81
CA HIS A 744 -3.63 29.94 -21.48
C HIS A 744 -2.86 28.88 -20.68
N LEU A 745 -1.58 29.11 -20.50
CA LEU A 745 -0.73 28.34 -19.61
C LEU A 745 -0.50 29.08 -18.31
N THR A 746 -0.84 28.46 -17.19
CA THR A 746 -0.61 28.99 -15.83
C THR A 746 0.67 28.40 -15.27
N ARG A 747 1.53 29.23 -14.66
CA ARG A 747 2.69 28.82 -13.89
C ARG A 747 2.27 28.48 -12.46
N TYR A 748 2.91 27.48 -11.89
CA TYR A 748 2.85 27.10 -10.48
C TYR A 748 4.26 27.06 -9.92
N SER A 749 4.42 27.40 -8.65
CA SER A 749 5.66 27.22 -7.90
C SER A 749 5.50 26.14 -6.83
N LEU A 750 6.58 25.45 -6.57
CA LEU A 750 6.68 24.43 -5.54
C LEU A 750 8.05 24.55 -4.88
N ARG A 751 8.15 24.24 -3.58
CA ARG A 751 9.45 24.15 -2.92
C ARG A 751 10.38 23.20 -3.68
N THR A 752 11.66 23.50 -3.75
CA THR A 752 12.67 22.59 -4.32
C THR A 752 12.63 21.26 -3.57
N ASP A 753 12.51 20.13 -4.29
CA ASP A 753 12.30 18.77 -3.79
C ASP A 753 10.95 18.54 -3.07
N GLY A 754 10.08 19.53 -2.99
CA GLY A 754 8.88 19.57 -2.15
C GLY A 754 7.62 18.95 -2.77
N PHE A 755 7.71 17.86 -3.52
CA PHE A 755 6.53 17.16 -4.06
C PHE A 755 5.69 16.50 -2.96
N ALA A 756 6.35 15.96 -1.97
CA ALA A 756 5.76 15.40 -0.76
C ALA A 756 6.71 15.61 0.42
N ALA A 757 6.17 15.56 1.62
CA ALA A 757 6.90 15.70 2.87
C ALA A 757 6.53 14.59 3.86
N LEU A 758 7.45 14.31 4.78
CA LEU A 758 7.16 13.66 6.04
C LEU A 758 6.83 14.76 7.05
N SER A 759 5.57 14.85 7.45
CA SER A 759 5.03 15.94 8.27
C SER A 759 4.67 15.46 9.66
N ALA A 760 5.12 16.15 10.69
CA ALA A 760 4.71 15.95 12.07
C ALA A 760 4.10 17.23 12.63
N ASP A 761 3.09 17.07 13.48
CA ASP A 761 2.44 18.17 14.21
C ASP A 761 3.25 18.58 15.46
N TYR A 762 2.66 19.46 16.29
CA TYR A 762 3.30 19.99 17.50
C TYR A 762 3.58 18.92 18.57
N GLU A 763 2.84 17.83 18.59
CA GLU A 763 3.08 16.70 19.52
C GLU A 763 4.35 15.93 19.13
N GLY A 764 4.75 16.02 17.85
CA GLY A 764 5.94 15.40 17.29
C GLY A 764 5.74 13.95 16.91
N GLY A 765 6.69 13.45 16.11
CA GLY A 765 6.67 12.08 15.61
C GLY A 765 8.06 11.61 15.18
N GLU A 766 8.17 10.36 14.78
CA GLU A 766 9.42 9.72 14.41
C GLU A 766 9.32 9.00 13.06
N VAL A 767 10.40 9.09 12.33
CA VAL A 767 10.62 8.35 11.08
C VAL A 767 11.78 7.39 11.30
N LEU A 768 11.58 6.12 10.98
CA LEU A 768 12.65 5.14 10.91
C LEU A 768 12.86 4.73 9.45
N THR A 769 14.09 4.81 8.97
CA THR A 769 14.42 4.34 7.62
C THR A 769 14.71 2.84 7.60
N LYS A 770 14.57 2.22 6.42
CA LYS A 770 15.20 0.92 6.15
C LYS A 770 16.71 1.03 6.25
N ALA A 771 17.40 -0.10 6.39
CA ALA A 771 18.86 -0.11 6.34
C ALA A 771 19.36 0.25 4.95
N PHE A 772 20.37 1.12 4.89
CA PHE A 772 21.00 1.54 3.63
C PHE A 772 22.50 1.82 3.82
N THR A 773 23.24 1.78 2.71
CA THR A 773 24.63 2.29 2.63
C THR A 773 24.63 3.61 1.87
N PHE A 774 25.61 4.46 2.18
CA PHE A 774 25.79 5.77 1.57
C PHE A 774 27.28 6.04 1.28
N LYS A 775 27.55 7.10 0.51
CA LYS A 775 28.88 7.69 0.30
C LYS A 775 28.81 9.16 0.64
N GLY A 776 29.88 9.69 1.21
CA GLY A 776 30.00 11.08 1.64
C GLY A 776 30.36 11.19 3.12
N ASP A 777 30.63 12.40 3.57
CA ASP A 777 31.12 12.73 4.93
C ASP A 777 30.16 13.63 5.72
N GLU A 778 29.14 14.21 5.09
CA GLU A 778 28.13 15.03 5.75
C GLU A 778 26.70 14.65 5.35
N LEU A 779 25.79 14.51 6.32
CA LEU A 779 24.36 14.34 6.07
C LEU A 779 23.67 15.69 5.95
N THR A 780 22.93 15.92 4.88
CA THR A 780 22.12 17.12 4.67
C THR A 780 20.62 16.81 4.60
N LEU A 781 19.80 17.75 5.08
CA LEU A 781 18.34 17.71 5.07
C LEU A 781 17.77 18.87 4.25
N ASN A 782 16.70 18.58 3.51
CA ASN A 782 15.77 19.59 3.00
C ASN A 782 14.52 19.55 3.90
N TYR A 783 14.29 20.62 4.66
CA TYR A 783 13.26 20.67 5.69
C TYR A 783 12.71 22.08 5.88
N GLU A 784 11.55 22.17 6.51
CA GLU A 784 11.03 23.40 7.10
C GLU A 784 10.40 23.10 8.46
N SER A 785 10.38 24.08 9.36
CA SER A 785 9.73 23.98 10.66
C SER A 785 9.19 25.33 11.10
N SER A 786 8.27 25.31 12.08
CA SER A 786 7.93 26.52 12.84
C SER A 786 9.07 26.96 13.76
N ALA A 787 8.92 28.12 14.37
CA ALA A 787 9.88 28.60 15.39
C ALA A 787 9.87 27.77 16.68
N ALA A 788 8.82 26.98 16.93
CA ALA A 788 8.69 26.04 18.05
C ALA A 788 9.03 24.61 17.63
N GLY A 789 9.18 24.39 16.33
CA GLY A 789 9.47 23.09 15.75
C GLY A 789 10.95 22.72 15.85
N GLU A 790 11.23 21.44 15.64
CA GLU A 790 12.59 20.94 15.55
C GLU A 790 12.68 19.63 14.74
N VAL A 791 13.85 19.40 14.18
CA VAL A 791 14.25 18.13 13.58
C VAL A 791 15.50 17.64 14.31
N ARG A 792 15.56 16.35 14.62
CA ARG A 792 16.77 15.69 15.16
C ARG A 792 17.00 14.38 14.45
N VAL A 793 18.25 13.97 14.32
CA VAL A 793 18.65 12.74 13.63
C VAL A 793 19.51 11.88 14.54
N GLU A 794 19.17 10.61 14.65
CA GLU A 794 19.99 9.57 15.25
C GLU A 794 20.43 8.61 14.13
N ILE A 795 21.69 8.18 14.15
CA ILE A 795 22.18 7.13 13.27
C ILE A 795 22.26 5.82 14.06
N GLN A 796 21.66 4.77 13.52
CA GLN A 796 21.61 3.44 14.11
C GLN A 796 22.38 2.43 13.25
N ASP A 797 22.80 1.33 13.83
CA ASP A 797 23.23 0.15 13.10
C ASP A 797 22.03 -0.50 12.35
N GLU A 798 22.28 -1.53 11.54
CA GLU A 798 21.23 -2.26 10.80
C GLU A 798 20.18 -2.92 11.72
N ARG A 799 20.51 -3.15 12.99
CA ARG A 799 19.65 -3.76 14.00
C ARG A 799 18.82 -2.74 14.79
N GLY A 800 19.03 -1.44 14.56
CA GLY A 800 18.34 -0.37 15.24
C GLY A 800 18.97 0.08 16.55
N ASN A 801 20.24 -0.29 16.82
CA ASN A 801 20.95 0.21 18.00
C ASN A 801 21.61 1.56 17.65
N PRO A 802 21.44 2.61 18.48
CA PRO A 802 22.10 3.89 18.27
C PRO A 802 23.63 3.73 18.21
N LEU A 803 24.27 4.42 17.27
CA LEU A 803 25.73 4.43 17.17
C LEU A 803 26.31 5.50 18.10
N PRO A 804 27.40 5.18 18.86
CA PRO A 804 28.02 6.14 19.79
C PRO A 804 28.42 7.44 19.13
N GLY A 805 27.99 8.57 19.68
CA GLY A 805 28.25 9.93 19.16
C GLY A 805 27.19 10.43 18.17
N TYR A 806 26.25 9.57 17.74
CA TYR A 806 25.18 9.90 16.79
C TYR A 806 23.78 9.65 17.39
N GLU A 807 23.66 9.55 18.70
CA GLU A 807 22.41 9.39 19.43
C GLU A 807 21.50 10.62 19.25
N LEU A 808 20.20 10.46 19.43
CA LEU A 808 19.22 11.52 19.22
C LEU A 808 19.43 12.75 20.12
N ASP A 809 19.85 12.54 21.35
CA ASP A 809 20.16 13.60 22.33
C ASP A 809 21.49 14.32 22.07
N GLN A 810 22.39 13.70 21.31
CA GLN A 810 23.63 14.32 20.83
C GLN A 810 23.41 15.18 19.58
N CYS A 811 22.32 14.96 18.85
CA CYS A 811 21.99 15.78 17.67
C CYS A 811 21.57 17.19 18.12
N LEU A 812 22.24 18.22 17.58
CA LEU A 812 21.83 19.60 17.83
C LEU A 812 20.48 19.87 17.17
N PRO A 813 19.53 20.51 17.88
CA PRO A 813 18.23 20.79 17.30
C PRO A 813 18.31 21.61 16.02
N ILE A 814 17.63 21.15 14.99
CA ILE A 814 17.56 21.80 13.69
C ILE A 814 16.18 22.44 13.57
N PHE A 815 16.10 23.73 13.28
CA PHE A 815 14.86 24.48 13.06
C PHE A 815 15.07 25.58 12.03
N GLY A 816 14.01 26.02 11.40
CA GLY A 816 14.04 27.00 10.31
C GLY A 816 13.57 26.39 8.99
N ASP A 817 14.11 26.88 7.86
CA ASP A 817 13.72 26.52 6.51
C ASP A 817 14.98 26.54 5.60
N GLU A 818 15.53 25.36 5.28
CA GLU A 818 16.72 25.22 4.43
C GLU A 818 16.59 24.03 3.46
N ILE A 819 17.16 24.17 2.27
CA ILE A 819 17.18 23.15 1.22
C ILE A 819 18.30 22.13 1.41
N GLU A 820 19.41 22.52 2.03
CA GLU A 820 20.60 21.67 2.27
C GLU A 820 21.24 22.03 3.63
N ARG A 821 20.55 21.66 4.71
CA ARG A 821 21.04 21.83 6.08
C ARG A 821 21.92 20.68 6.48
N VAL A 822 23.18 20.93 6.81
CA VAL A 822 24.07 19.92 7.40
C VAL A 822 23.63 19.58 8.82
N VAL A 823 23.46 18.28 9.09
CA VAL A 823 23.15 17.74 10.42
C VAL A 823 24.40 17.81 11.30
N ARG A 824 24.23 18.19 12.56
CA ARG A 824 25.33 18.30 13.52
C ARG A 824 25.02 17.53 14.80
N TRP A 825 25.97 16.73 15.23
CA TRP A 825 25.99 16.13 16.57
C TRP A 825 27.00 16.87 17.45
N ALA A 826 27.02 16.54 18.75
CA ALA A 826 27.89 17.21 19.72
C ALA A 826 29.37 17.18 19.31
N ASP A 827 29.84 16.10 18.69
CA ASP A 827 31.22 15.88 18.26
C ASP A 827 31.52 16.36 16.84
N GLY A 828 30.53 16.86 16.06
CA GLY A 828 30.72 17.41 14.72
C GLY A 828 29.70 17.00 13.68
N THR A 829 30.10 17.03 12.42
CA THR A 829 29.25 16.72 11.25
C THR A 829 29.72 15.48 10.49
N ASP A 830 30.92 15.00 10.76
CA ASP A 830 31.59 13.95 10.00
C ASP A 830 30.97 12.57 10.22
N VAL A 831 30.44 11.98 9.16
CA VAL A 831 29.89 10.63 9.13
C VAL A 831 30.70 9.69 8.22
N SER A 832 31.89 10.10 7.78
CA SER A 832 32.72 9.34 6.81
C SER A 832 33.10 7.94 7.29
N GLU A 833 33.26 7.73 8.59
CA GLU A 833 33.54 6.40 9.16
C GLU A 833 32.39 5.41 8.99
N LEU A 834 31.17 5.91 8.73
CA LEU A 834 29.98 5.11 8.50
C LEU A 834 29.70 4.86 7.02
N ALA A 835 30.42 5.51 6.11
CA ALA A 835 30.28 5.31 4.67
C ALA A 835 30.49 3.82 4.29
N ASP A 836 29.72 3.35 3.31
CA ASP A 836 29.67 1.96 2.85
C ASP A 836 29.27 0.91 3.93
N LYS A 837 28.88 1.36 5.15
CA LYS A 837 28.33 0.49 6.19
C LYS A 837 26.80 0.58 6.22
N PRO A 838 26.10 -0.54 6.48
CA PRO A 838 24.66 -0.50 6.67
C PRO A 838 24.27 0.32 7.92
N ILE A 839 23.49 1.37 7.70
CA ILE A 839 22.94 2.21 8.77
C ILE A 839 21.44 2.39 8.59
N ARG A 840 20.78 2.87 9.64
CA ARG A 840 19.44 3.42 9.63
C ARG A 840 19.45 4.83 10.19
N LEU A 841 18.50 5.64 9.74
CA LEU A 841 18.23 6.93 10.38
C LEU A 841 16.94 6.83 11.17
N ARG A 842 16.97 7.27 12.43
CA ARG A 842 15.81 7.63 13.23
C ARG A 842 15.73 9.14 13.28
N ILE A 843 14.66 9.70 12.73
CA ILE A 843 14.50 11.15 12.57
C ILE A 843 13.29 11.57 13.40
N PHE A 844 13.50 12.41 14.39
CA PHE A 844 12.44 13.05 15.17
C PHE A 844 12.05 14.36 14.49
N LEU A 845 10.75 14.58 14.33
CA LEU A 845 10.14 15.77 13.78
C LEU A 845 9.13 16.34 14.79
N ARG A 846 9.09 17.66 14.97
CA ARG A 846 8.06 18.36 15.71
C ARG A 846 7.71 19.64 14.97
N ASP A 847 6.42 19.83 14.63
CA ASP A 847 5.92 20.98 13.88
C ASP A 847 6.86 21.32 12.70
N ALA A 848 7.12 20.30 11.88
CA ALA A 848 8.13 20.30 10.86
C ALA A 848 7.80 19.36 9.70
N ASP A 849 8.31 19.71 8.52
CA ASP A 849 8.24 18.95 7.28
C ASP A 849 9.64 18.59 6.79
N LEU A 850 9.84 17.33 6.43
CA LEU A 850 11.08 16.81 5.85
C LEU A 850 10.84 16.32 4.42
N PHE A 851 11.57 16.88 3.45
CA PHE A 851 11.37 16.64 2.02
C PHE A 851 12.39 15.67 1.42
N ALA A 852 13.65 15.82 1.78
CA ALA A 852 14.73 15.01 1.23
C ALA A 852 15.91 14.90 2.18
N ILE A 853 16.72 13.84 1.96
CA ILE A 853 18.04 13.67 2.57
C ILE A 853 19.11 13.49 1.48
N ARG A 854 20.35 13.82 1.80
CA ARG A 854 21.50 13.55 0.96
C ARG A 854 22.79 13.49 1.78
N PHE A 855 23.69 12.58 1.42
CA PHE A 855 25.08 12.61 1.92
C PHE A 855 25.96 13.30 0.88
N LEU A 856 26.80 14.22 1.34
CA LEU A 856 27.74 15.00 0.54
C LEU A 856 29.18 14.57 0.85
N ASP A 857 30.07 14.74 -0.15
CA ASP A 857 31.53 14.60 0.02
C ASP A 857 32.12 15.91 0.54
#